data_ef0c8922b857f49835f1b221d1ffd6af
#
_entry.id   ef0c8922b857f49835f1b221d1ffd6af
#
_cell.length_a   1.000
_cell.length_b   1.000
_cell.length_c   1.000
_cell.angle_alpha   90.00
_cell.angle_beta   90.00
_cell.angle_gamma   90.00
#
_symmetry.space_group_name_H-M   'P 1'
#
loop_
_entity.id
_entity.type
_entity.pdbx_description
1 polymer ?
#
loop_
_entity_poly.entity_id
_entity_poly.type
_entity_poly.pdbx_seq_one_letter_code
_entity_poly.pdbx_strand_id
1 'polypeptide(L)'
;MTANEIRDSFVKFFESKGHLIVPSAPMVIKDDPTLMFTNAGMNQFKDIILGNRPATSKRCTDSQKCLRVSGKHNDLEEVGHDTYHHTMFEMLGNWSFGDYFKKEAIEWAWEYLVDVLKIDKSNLYATVFEGSPEEGLERDNEAASYWEKFLPADHIINGNKHDNFWEMGATGPCGPCSEIHIDLRPEEEKAKVPGRELVNKDNPLVIEIWNLVFMQYNRKADQSLEPLPAKVIDTGMGFERLCAVMQGKRSNYDTDVFQPIIRVIGDLSDCRYGEDPKKDVAMRVVADHLRTIAFSIADGQLPGNAKAGYVIRRILRRAVRYAYTFLGQKEAFMYKLLPVLVQEMGKSYPELEAQKVLISKVMKEEEDSFLRTLETGIRLLDRVMAETRASGKTVIDGVEAFTLFDTYGFPLDLTELICRENGMTVDEETFHAEMQKQKERARNAATVETGDWVVVREGETEFKGWDYTEHECHILRYRKVTQKKQTFYQIVLDYTPFYAEMGGQVGDRGVLCSEHETIEIVDTKRENNLPVHIAKTLPEHPEADFMACVDTDLRAASEANHTCTHLLDQALRTVLGEHVEQKGSLVTPEYLRFDFSHFQKVTDEQLREVERIVNAKIREDLPLQDHRDMPIEKAKELGAIALFGEKYGDRVRVVQFGDSVEFCGGCHAKSTGRIGMVKILSESSVAAGIRRIEAITGEKVENMLYTLQDLTNELRTLFNNAPDVKAAILKSIEENATLKKQIEESMKEKAAQAKARIVSQAAIVNGVTLYRSILPMPADLVKDMAFQLRNGAEDALVIIGSLHEGKPRLTAAASDNMVKAHGMNVGKIVREAAKLIQGGGGGQPHFATAGGKNADGLSAAVDKFVELAAL
;
A
#
# COMPACT_ATOMS: atom_id res chain seq x y z
N MET A 1 -14.81 17.08 -33.90
CA MET A 1 -13.38 17.00 -33.54
C MET A 1 -13.18 15.76 -32.69
N THR A 2 -12.11 15.04 -32.95
CA THR A 2 -11.67 13.93 -32.07
C THR A 2 -11.03 14.46 -30.79
N ALA A 3 -10.92 13.62 -29.77
CA ALA A 3 -10.26 13.96 -28.50
C ALA A 3 -8.83 14.46 -28.71
N ASN A 4 -8.05 13.79 -29.58
CA ASN A 4 -6.69 14.22 -29.91
C ASN A 4 -6.64 15.59 -30.62
N GLU A 5 -7.58 15.87 -31.53
CA GLU A 5 -7.68 17.18 -32.20
C GLU A 5 -8.05 18.30 -31.22
N ILE A 6 -8.91 18.02 -30.23
CA ILE A 6 -9.29 18.97 -29.19
C ILE A 6 -8.08 19.31 -28.30
N ARG A 7 -7.35 18.31 -27.85
CA ARG A 7 -6.14 18.49 -27.02
C ARG A 7 -5.09 19.31 -27.78
N ASP A 8 -4.78 18.92 -29.02
CA ASP A 8 -3.83 19.61 -29.88
C ASP A 8 -4.28 21.07 -30.16
N SER A 9 -5.57 21.30 -30.36
CA SER A 9 -6.14 22.64 -30.59
C SER A 9 -5.91 23.57 -29.41
N PHE A 10 -6.18 23.10 -28.19
CA PHE A 10 -5.99 23.89 -26.96
C PHE A 10 -4.53 24.29 -26.76
N VAL A 11 -3.65 23.32 -26.80
CA VAL A 11 -2.22 23.52 -26.56
C VAL A 11 -1.63 24.49 -27.62
N LYS A 12 -1.95 24.30 -28.91
CA LYS A 12 -1.52 25.17 -29.99
C LYS A 12 -2.11 26.59 -29.88
N PHE A 13 -3.35 26.72 -29.44
CA PHE A 13 -3.95 28.02 -29.22
C PHE A 13 -3.14 28.84 -28.19
N PHE A 14 -2.82 28.23 -27.04
CA PHE A 14 -2.05 28.93 -26.00
C PHE A 14 -0.56 29.07 -26.37
N GLU A 15 0.02 28.14 -27.14
CA GLU A 15 1.35 28.33 -27.73
C GLU A 15 1.37 29.60 -28.60
N SER A 16 0.31 29.85 -29.42
CA SER A 16 0.19 31.05 -30.24
C SER A 16 0.06 32.34 -29.39
N LYS A 17 -0.36 32.26 -28.15
CA LYS A 17 -0.38 33.33 -27.14
C LYS A 17 0.94 33.45 -26.34
N GLY A 18 1.98 32.72 -26.74
CA GLY A 18 3.31 32.78 -26.13
C GLY A 18 3.50 31.90 -24.90
N HIS A 19 2.66 30.89 -24.69
CA HIS A 19 2.84 29.93 -23.61
C HIS A 19 3.84 28.84 -24.01
N LEU A 20 4.70 28.46 -23.06
CA LEU A 20 5.56 27.30 -23.17
C LEU A 20 4.70 26.04 -22.95
N ILE A 21 4.75 25.10 -23.90
CA ILE A 21 4.14 23.78 -23.73
C ILE A 21 5.01 22.99 -22.76
N VAL A 22 4.40 22.54 -21.66
CA VAL A 22 5.08 21.70 -20.66
C VAL A 22 4.46 20.30 -20.62
N PRO A 23 5.24 19.26 -20.30
CA PRO A 23 4.70 17.92 -20.17
C PRO A 23 3.84 17.78 -18.92
N SER A 24 2.81 16.93 -18.98
CA SER A 24 2.02 16.55 -17.82
C SER A 24 2.89 15.98 -16.68
N ALA A 25 2.71 16.45 -15.45
CA ALA A 25 3.35 15.89 -14.29
C ALA A 25 2.81 14.47 -13.97
N PRO A 26 3.56 13.65 -13.23
CA PRO A 26 3.04 12.36 -12.71
C PRO A 26 1.79 12.57 -11.86
N MET A 27 0.85 11.62 -11.91
CA MET A 27 -0.36 11.66 -11.10
C MET A 27 -0.10 11.43 -9.62
N VAL A 28 0.99 10.75 -9.26
CA VAL A 28 1.36 10.47 -7.87
C VAL A 28 2.49 11.40 -7.47
N ILE A 29 2.25 12.20 -6.44
CA ILE A 29 3.23 13.16 -5.92
C ILE A 29 4.06 12.47 -4.84
N LYS A 30 5.38 12.42 -5.01
CA LYS A 30 6.28 11.75 -4.07
C LYS A 30 6.76 12.65 -2.93
N ASP A 31 6.90 13.96 -3.21
CA ASP A 31 7.65 14.90 -2.35
C ASP A 31 6.78 16.00 -1.72
N ASP A 32 5.45 15.97 -1.85
CA ASP A 32 4.54 16.91 -1.19
C ASP A 32 3.81 16.23 -0.03
N PRO A 33 4.04 16.66 1.24
CA PRO A 33 3.38 16.09 2.40
C PRO A 33 1.89 16.41 2.50
N THR A 34 1.41 17.40 1.73
CA THR A 34 0.01 17.86 1.76
C THR A 34 -0.86 17.21 0.68
N LEU A 35 -0.24 16.67 -0.38
CA LEU A 35 -0.93 16.09 -1.53
C LEU A 35 -0.35 14.73 -1.88
N MET A 36 -1.21 13.71 -1.95
CA MET A 36 -0.82 12.37 -2.38
C MET A 36 -0.87 12.23 -3.91
N PHE A 37 -1.79 12.95 -4.55
CA PHE A 37 -2.05 12.89 -5.99
C PHE A 37 -2.13 14.28 -6.60
N THR A 38 -1.77 14.39 -7.85
CA THR A 38 -2.00 15.58 -8.67
C THR A 38 -3.50 15.70 -8.93
N ASN A 39 -4.18 16.59 -8.21
CA ASN A 39 -5.62 16.82 -8.29
C ASN A 39 -6.01 18.03 -9.16
N ALA A 40 -5.05 18.84 -9.56
CA ALA A 40 -5.21 20.02 -10.41
C ALA A 40 -3.93 20.31 -11.19
N GLY A 41 -4.05 21.00 -12.34
CA GLY A 41 -2.93 21.33 -13.21
C GLY A 41 -1.85 22.19 -12.54
N MET A 42 -2.23 23.02 -11.58
CA MET A 42 -1.31 23.92 -10.88
C MET A 42 -0.36 23.20 -9.91
N ASN A 43 -0.61 21.94 -9.53
CA ASN A 43 0.19 21.28 -8.51
C ASN A 43 1.70 21.25 -8.85
N GLN A 44 2.04 21.07 -10.12
CA GLN A 44 3.44 21.11 -10.59
C GLN A 44 4.08 22.50 -10.50
N PHE A 45 3.30 23.56 -10.35
CA PHE A 45 3.75 24.96 -10.29
C PHE A 45 3.65 25.57 -8.89
N LYS A 46 3.25 24.82 -7.87
CA LYS A 46 3.03 25.28 -6.49
C LYS A 46 4.17 26.14 -5.96
N ASP A 47 5.42 25.70 -6.15
CA ASP A 47 6.60 26.41 -5.68
C ASP A 47 6.85 27.74 -6.42
N ILE A 48 6.50 27.79 -7.71
CA ILE A 48 6.58 29.02 -8.50
C ILE A 48 5.53 30.01 -8.00
N ILE A 49 4.30 29.55 -7.77
CA ILE A 49 3.18 30.37 -7.29
C ILE A 49 3.47 30.96 -5.92
N LEU A 50 4.06 30.18 -5.02
CA LEU A 50 4.47 30.61 -3.67
C LEU A 50 5.74 31.46 -3.65
N GLY A 51 6.44 31.61 -4.80
CA GLY A 51 7.69 32.36 -4.88
C GLY A 51 8.91 31.59 -4.34
N ASN A 52 8.78 30.28 -4.06
CA ASN A 52 9.88 29.44 -3.59
C ASN A 52 10.89 29.09 -4.69
N ARG A 53 10.51 29.24 -5.96
CA ARG A 53 11.33 28.96 -7.15
C ARG A 53 11.01 29.95 -8.27
N PRO A 54 11.99 30.44 -9.02
CA PRO A 54 11.74 31.26 -10.20
C PRO A 54 11.04 30.48 -11.31
N ALA A 55 10.17 31.13 -12.07
CA ALA A 55 9.51 30.53 -13.22
C ALA A 55 10.50 30.40 -14.40
N THR A 56 10.57 29.24 -15.02
CA THR A 56 11.35 29.03 -16.29
C THR A 56 10.72 29.78 -17.45
N SER A 57 9.40 29.90 -17.46
CA SER A 57 8.63 30.74 -18.38
C SER A 57 7.51 31.41 -17.60
N LYS A 58 7.19 32.65 -17.94
CA LYS A 58 6.06 33.36 -17.32
C LYS A 58 4.69 32.86 -17.77
N ARG A 59 4.64 32.11 -18.86
CA ARG A 59 3.40 31.50 -19.39
C ARG A 59 3.65 30.03 -19.68
N CYS A 60 2.77 29.16 -19.19
CA CYS A 60 2.82 27.73 -19.48
C CYS A 60 1.44 27.21 -19.89
N THR A 61 1.41 26.10 -20.64
CA THR A 61 0.19 25.37 -20.98
C THR A 61 0.47 23.90 -21.11
N ASP A 62 -0.49 23.06 -20.72
CA ASP A 62 -0.44 21.61 -20.93
C ASP A 62 -1.84 20.94 -20.93
N SER A 63 -1.81 19.61 -21.08
CA SER A 63 -2.89 18.70 -20.67
C SER A 63 -2.39 17.87 -19.50
N GLN A 64 -2.80 18.23 -18.27
CA GLN A 64 -2.36 17.58 -17.05
C GLN A 64 -3.25 16.38 -16.69
N LYS A 65 -2.64 15.22 -16.49
CA LYS A 65 -3.28 14.04 -15.88
C LYS A 65 -3.59 14.32 -14.40
N CYS A 66 -4.86 14.29 -14.02
CA CYS A 66 -5.31 14.52 -12.66
C CYS A 66 -5.98 13.27 -12.09
N LEU A 67 -5.85 13.10 -10.77
CA LEU A 67 -6.43 11.98 -10.04
C LEU A 67 -7.18 12.48 -8.80
N ARG A 68 -8.52 12.28 -8.74
CA ARG A 68 -9.39 12.70 -7.64
C ARG A 68 -10.04 11.50 -6.96
N VAL A 69 -9.34 10.90 -6.00
CA VAL A 69 -9.76 9.66 -5.32
C VAL A 69 -9.51 9.68 -3.81
N SER A 70 -9.18 10.86 -3.27
CA SER A 70 -8.91 11.03 -1.83
C SER A 70 -8.97 12.49 -1.39
N GLY A 71 -9.15 12.73 -0.09
CA GLY A 71 -9.10 14.06 0.53
C GLY A 71 -10.35 14.90 0.26
N LYS A 72 -10.16 16.21 0.02
CA LYS A 72 -11.23 17.19 -0.26
C LYS A 72 -11.92 16.91 -1.61
N HIS A 73 -11.14 16.37 -2.57
CA HIS A 73 -11.60 16.04 -3.92
C HIS A 73 -11.58 14.51 -4.10
N ASN A 74 -12.73 13.87 -3.94
CA ASN A 74 -12.86 12.42 -4.04
C ASN A 74 -14.13 12.05 -4.82
N ASP A 75 -13.96 11.75 -6.09
CA ASP A 75 -15.04 11.47 -7.04
C ASP A 75 -15.28 9.95 -7.21
N LEU A 76 -14.61 9.09 -6.41
CA LEU A 76 -14.58 7.64 -6.62
C LEU A 76 -15.97 6.97 -6.59
N GLU A 77 -16.85 7.45 -5.73
CA GLU A 77 -18.19 6.84 -5.56
C GLU A 77 -19.14 7.24 -6.71
N GLU A 78 -19.01 8.44 -7.27
CA GLU A 78 -19.82 8.97 -8.38
C GLU A 78 -19.45 8.33 -9.71
N VAL A 79 -18.19 7.91 -9.88
CA VAL A 79 -17.66 7.34 -11.12
C VAL A 79 -18.46 6.13 -11.60
N GLY A 80 -18.95 6.25 -12.85
CA GLY A 80 -19.78 5.25 -13.51
C GLY A 80 -21.28 5.41 -13.25
N HIS A 81 -21.67 6.03 -12.15
CA HIS A 81 -23.08 6.29 -11.78
C HIS A 81 -23.62 7.56 -12.41
N ASP A 82 -22.83 8.61 -12.45
CA ASP A 82 -23.14 9.81 -13.21
C ASP A 82 -22.50 9.83 -14.61
N THR A 83 -22.55 10.99 -15.29
CA THR A 83 -22.16 11.12 -16.68
C THR A 83 -20.85 11.86 -16.92
N TYR A 84 -20.20 12.44 -15.86
CA TYR A 84 -19.11 13.40 -16.03
C TYR A 84 -18.00 13.32 -14.97
N HIS A 85 -18.12 12.56 -13.87
CA HIS A 85 -17.04 12.33 -12.92
C HIS A 85 -16.13 11.18 -13.30
N HIS A 86 -14.85 11.35 -13.05
CA HIS A 86 -13.79 10.36 -13.35
C HIS A 86 -12.79 10.27 -12.20
N THR A 87 -12.23 9.08 -11.98
CA THR A 87 -11.09 8.95 -11.07
C THR A 87 -9.84 9.61 -11.67
N MET A 88 -9.54 9.32 -12.93
CA MET A 88 -8.51 9.98 -13.72
C MET A 88 -9.15 10.80 -14.84
N PHE A 89 -8.79 12.05 -14.96
CA PHE A 89 -9.22 12.93 -16.05
C PHE A 89 -8.07 13.82 -16.51
N GLU A 90 -8.21 14.40 -17.70
CA GLU A 90 -7.26 15.37 -18.21
C GLU A 90 -7.79 16.80 -17.93
N MET A 91 -6.91 17.65 -17.40
CA MET A 91 -7.18 19.06 -17.19
C MET A 91 -6.36 19.86 -18.18
N LEU A 92 -7.02 20.50 -19.13
CA LEU A 92 -6.38 21.45 -20.05
C LEU A 92 -6.16 22.75 -19.30
N GLY A 93 -4.89 23.17 -19.18
CA GLY A 93 -4.52 24.31 -18.35
C GLY A 93 -3.66 25.36 -19.06
N ASN A 94 -3.83 26.61 -18.65
CA ASN A 94 -2.91 27.69 -18.99
C ASN A 94 -2.63 28.54 -17.74
N TRP A 95 -1.36 28.91 -17.59
CA TRP A 95 -0.85 29.61 -16.41
C TRP A 95 -0.12 30.90 -16.79
N SER A 96 -0.27 31.92 -15.90
CA SER A 96 0.51 33.16 -15.96
C SER A 96 1.13 33.42 -14.58
N PHE A 97 2.44 33.51 -14.52
CA PHE A 97 3.19 33.81 -13.31
C PHE A 97 3.60 35.30 -13.30
N GLY A 98 2.62 36.17 -12.99
CA GLY A 98 2.85 37.63 -12.92
C GLY A 98 3.04 38.32 -14.27
N ASP A 99 2.51 37.75 -15.37
CA ASP A 99 2.60 38.38 -16.71
C ASP A 99 1.26 38.98 -17.17
N TYR A 100 0.21 38.16 -17.29
CA TYR A 100 -1.17 38.61 -17.57
C TYR A 100 -2.10 38.19 -16.44
N PHE A 101 -3.31 38.77 -16.41
CA PHE A 101 -4.28 38.48 -15.36
C PHE A 101 -5.71 38.32 -15.91
N LYS A 102 -6.75 38.67 -15.16
CA LYS A 102 -8.16 38.38 -15.43
C LYS A 102 -8.61 38.77 -16.85
N LYS A 103 -8.17 39.94 -17.34
CA LYS A 103 -8.61 40.46 -18.64
C LYS A 103 -8.25 39.49 -19.76
N GLU A 104 -6.99 39.21 -19.92
CA GLU A 104 -6.48 38.32 -20.98
C GLU A 104 -6.99 36.88 -20.79
N ALA A 105 -7.10 36.41 -19.56
CA ALA A 105 -7.62 35.07 -19.28
C ALA A 105 -9.06 34.92 -19.78
N ILE A 106 -9.92 35.88 -19.50
CA ILE A 106 -11.32 35.89 -19.92
C ILE A 106 -11.44 36.11 -21.45
N GLU A 107 -10.68 37.05 -22.02
CA GLU A 107 -10.69 37.35 -23.46
C GLU A 107 -10.23 36.07 -24.26
N TRP A 108 -9.17 35.38 -23.82
CA TRP A 108 -8.68 34.17 -24.50
C TRP A 108 -9.56 32.95 -24.28
N ALA A 109 -10.19 32.83 -23.12
CA ALA A 109 -11.16 31.77 -22.88
C ALA A 109 -12.37 31.93 -23.82
N TRP A 110 -12.89 33.17 -23.98
CA TRP A 110 -13.94 33.45 -24.90
C TRP A 110 -13.54 33.18 -26.36
N GLU A 111 -12.39 33.73 -26.80
CA GLU A 111 -11.83 33.53 -28.14
C GLU A 111 -11.71 32.03 -28.46
N TYR A 112 -11.19 31.23 -27.50
CA TYR A 112 -11.03 29.79 -27.71
C TYR A 112 -12.37 29.08 -27.87
N LEU A 113 -13.30 29.29 -26.96
CA LEU A 113 -14.58 28.59 -26.97
C LEU A 113 -15.49 29.03 -28.16
N VAL A 114 -15.58 30.34 -28.41
CA VAL A 114 -16.54 30.91 -29.36
C VAL A 114 -15.93 31.07 -30.77
N ASP A 115 -14.69 31.58 -30.87
CA ASP A 115 -14.11 31.89 -32.19
C ASP A 115 -13.32 30.71 -32.77
N VAL A 116 -12.67 29.87 -31.92
CA VAL A 116 -11.92 28.70 -32.39
C VAL A 116 -12.82 27.47 -32.44
N LEU A 117 -13.44 27.08 -31.31
CA LEU A 117 -14.26 25.87 -31.21
C LEU A 117 -15.68 26.05 -31.74
N LYS A 118 -16.14 27.29 -32.02
CA LYS A 118 -17.47 27.62 -32.55
C LYS A 118 -18.63 27.15 -31.67
N ILE A 119 -18.43 27.13 -30.36
CA ILE A 119 -19.52 26.87 -29.41
C ILE A 119 -20.52 28.02 -29.45
N ASP A 120 -21.81 27.66 -29.46
CA ASP A 120 -22.88 28.70 -29.49
C ASP A 120 -22.90 29.46 -28.16
N LYS A 121 -22.59 30.75 -28.26
CA LYS A 121 -22.50 31.62 -27.11
C LYS A 121 -23.82 31.77 -26.33
N SER A 122 -24.97 31.51 -26.95
CA SER A 122 -26.27 31.57 -26.28
C SER A 122 -26.43 30.48 -25.20
N ASN A 123 -25.59 29.43 -25.24
CA ASN A 123 -25.60 28.36 -24.29
C ASN A 123 -24.59 28.54 -23.15
N LEU A 124 -23.76 29.60 -23.20
CA LEU A 124 -22.68 29.82 -22.23
C LEU A 124 -23.14 30.75 -21.11
N TYR A 125 -22.76 30.42 -19.90
CA TYR A 125 -22.91 31.19 -18.69
C TYR A 125 -21.57 31.34 -18.00
N ALA A 126 -21.31 32.48 -17.33
CA ALA A 126 -20.13 32.69 -16.52
C ALA A 126 -20.55 32.98 -15.08
N THR A 127 -19.83 32.39 -14.12
CA THR A 127 -19.97 32.73 -12.71
C THR A 127 -18.88 33.71 -12.29
N VAL A 128 -19.18 34.55 -11.29
CA VAL A 128 -18.20 35.44 -10.65
C VAL A 128 -18.36 35.37 -9.15
N PHE A 129 -17.24 35.43 -8.42
CA PHE A 129 -17.23 35.35 -6.97
C PHE A 129 -18.08 36.49 -6.36
N GLU A 130 -19.07 36.15 -5.54
CA GLU A 130 -19.99 37.11 -4.92
C GLU A 130 -19.40 37.85 -3.71
N GLY A 131 -18.24 37.42 -3.23
CA GLY A 131 -17.60 37.92 -2.02
C GLY A 131 -17.82 37.03 -0.81
N SER A 132 -17.06 37.34 0.28
CA SER A 132 -17.22 36.73 1.59
C SER A 132 -16.97 37.79 2.66
N PRO A 133 -18.02 38.45 3.17
CA PRO A 133 -17.88 39.48 4.18
C PRO A 133 -17.18 39.01 5.46
N GLU A 134 -17.32 37.71 5.80
CA GLU A 134 -16.69 37.10 6.97
C GLU A 134 -15.16 37.07 6.88
N GLU A 135 -14.64 37.01 5.65
CA GLU A 135 -13.19 37.04 5.38
C GLU A 135 -12.72 38.38 4.84
N GLY A 136 -13.59 39.38 4.78
CA GLY A 136 -13.28 40.73 4.25
C GLY A 136 -13.05 40.75 2.72
N LEU A 137 -13.59 39.75 1.99
CA LEU A 137 -13.48 39.63 0.55
C LEU A 137 -14.69 40.23 -0.14
N GLU A 138 -14.42 41.15 -1.09
CA GLU A 138 -15.46 41.77 -1.91
C GLU A 138 -15.83 40.93 -3.13
N ARG A 139 -17.00 41.25 -3.72
CA ARG A 139 -17.42 40.68 -5.00
C ARG A 139 -16.40 40.98 -6.10
N ASP A 140 -16.13 40.03 -6.97
CA ASP A 140 -15.22 40.21 -8.11
C ASP A 140 -15.87 41.03 -9.26
N ASN A 141 -16.01 42.35 -9.01
CA ASN A 141 -16.58 43.27 -10.00
C ASN A 141 -15.68 43.43 -11.24
N GLU A 142 -14.38 43.20 -11.09
CA GLU A 142 -13.41 43.27 -12.18
C GLU A 142 -13.68 42.16 -13.21
N ALA A 143 -13.80 40.91 -12.77
CA ALA A 143 -14.14 39.78 -13.65
C ALA A 143 -15.53 39.98 -14.30
N ALA A 144 -16.52 40.42 -13.53
CA ALA A 144 -17.86 40.71 -14.06
C ALA A 144 -17.79 41.73 -15.20
N SER A 145 -17.04 42.84 -15.04
CA SER A 145 -16.90 43.88 -16.07
C SER A 145 -16.25 43.39 -17.37
N TYR A 146 -15.37 42.36 -17.29
CA TYR A 146 -14.79 41.75 -18.49
C TYR A 146 -15.80 40.86 -19.20
N TRP A 147 -16.60 40.06 -18.44
CA TRP A 147 -17.65 39.23 -19.01
C TRP A 147 -18.79 40.01 -19.67
N GLU A 148 -19.15 41.17 -19.14
CA GLU A 148 -20.19 42.08 -19.72
C GLU A 148 -19.89 42.48 -21.16
N LYS A 149 -18.64 42.37 -21.62
CA LYS A 149 -18.28 42.62 -23.02
C LYS A 149 -18.72 41.50 -23.98
N PHE A 150 -18.95 40.30 -23.47
CA PHE A 150 -19.17 39.08 -24.23
C PHE A 150 -20.55 38.47 -23.99
N LEU A 151 -21.01 38.51 -22.73
CA LEU A 151 -22.23 37.88 -22.28
C LEU A 151 -23.28 38.92 -21.84
N PRO A 152 -24.58 38.67 -22.08
CA PRO A 152 -25.63 39.49 -21.50
C PRO A 152 -25.63 39.33 -19.96
N ALA A 153 -26.13 40.35 -19.27
CA ALA A 153 -26.08 40.42 -17.79
C ALA A 153 -26.79 39.26 -17.09
N ASP A 154 -27.78 38.66 -17.71
CA ASP A 154 -28.48 37.48 -17.19
C ASP A 154 -27.73 36.16 -17.39
N HIS A 155 -26.63 36.14 -18.13
CA HIS A 155 -25.70 35.01 -18.24
C HIS A 155 -24.47 35.15 -17.32
N ILE A 156 -24.36 36.20 -16.53
CA ILE A 156 -23.31 36.44 -15.55
C ILE A 156 -23.92 36.24 -14.16
N ILE A 157 -23.48 35.19 -13.45
CA ILE A 157 -24.13 34.70 -12.24
C ILE A 157 -23.16 34.89 -11.06
N ASN A 158 -23.66 35.34 -9.92
CA ASN A 158 -22.89 35.38 -8.71
C ASN A 158 -22.77 33.96 -8.12
N GLY A 159 -21.57 33.55 -7.83
CA GLY A 159 -21.28 32.26 -7.18
C GLY A 159 -20.74 32.48 -5.78
N ASN A 160 -21.12 31.61 -4.87
CA ASN A 160 -20.70 31.64 -3.46
C ASN A 160 -19.23 31.24 -3.28
N LYS A 161 -18.72 31.29 -2.06
CA LYS A 161 -17.34 30.92 -1.74
C LYS A 161 -17.03 29.48 -2.08
N HIS A 162 -17.97 28.56 -1.89
CA HIS A 162 -17.76 27.14 -2.17
C HIS A 162 -17.47 26.89 -3.65
N ASP A 163 -18.18 27.57 -4.53
CA ASP A 163 -18.10 27.38 -5.99
C ASP A 163 -17.05 28.29 -6.62
N ASN A 164 -16.96 29.57 -6.18
CA ASN A 164 -16.17 30.60 -6.86
C ASN A 164 -15.00 31.17 -6.06
N PHE A 165 -14.51 30.44 -5.03
CA PHE A 165 -13.26 30.76 -4.38
C PHE A 165 -12.42 29.48 -4.28
N TRP A 166 -11.48 29.32 -5.20
CA TRP A 166 -10.69 28.11 -5.29
C TRP A 166 -9.58 28.08 -4.24
N GLU A 167 -9.40 26.92 -3.59
CA GLU A 167 -8.37 26.65 -2.59
C GLU A 167 -7.67 25.32 -2.89
N MET A 168 -6.35 25.32 -2.95
CA MET A 168 -5.56 24.11 -3.23
C MET A 168 -5.79 23.01 -2.17
N GLY A 169 -5.93 23.41 -0.91
CA GLY A 169 -6.16 22.54 0.23
C GLY A 169 -6.57 23.31 1.47
N ALA A 170 -6.28 22.81 2.67
CA ALA A 170 -6.52 23.52 3.92
C ALA A 170 -5.61 24.75 4.09
N THR A 171 -4.45 24.74 3.42
CA THR A 171 -3.48 25.84 3.33
C THR A 171 -2.90 25.89 1.93
N GLY A 172 -2.31 27.03 1.54
CA GLY A 172 -1.66 27.19 0.24
C GLY A 172 -2.30 28.25 -0.65
N PRO A 173 -1.91 28.31 -1.94
CA PRO A 173 -2.42 29.29 -2.88
C PRO A 173 -3.94 29.22 -3.05
N CYS A 174 -4.59 30.37 -3.11
CA CYS A 174 -6.04 30.49 -3.27
C CYS A 174 -6.44 31.84 -3.90
N GLY A 175 -7.67 31.89 -4.36
CA GLY A 175 -8.23 33.13 -4.90
C GLY A 175 -9.62 32.96 -5.49
N PRO A 176 -10.30 34.08 -5.81
CA PRO A 176 -11.57 34.04 -6.50
C PRO A 176 -11.41 33.38 -7.87
N CYS A 177 -12.47 32.76 -8.34
CA CYS A 177 -12.49 32.18 -9.68
C CYS A 177 -13.78 32.51 -10.43
N SER A 178 -13.74 32.25 -11.72
CA SER A 178 -14.86 32.43 -12.64
C SER A 178 -15.00 31.16 -13.47
N GLU A 179 -16.14 30.50 -13.31
CA GLU A 179 -16.43 29.25 -14.05
C GLU A 179 -17.20 29.56 -15.31
N ILE A 180 -16.94 28.84 -16.38
CA ILE A 180 -17.71 28.87 -17.61
C ILE A 180 -18.54 27.58 -17.67
N HIS A 181 -19.86 27.76 -17.72
CA HIS A 181 -20.85 26.70 -17.82
C HIS A 181 -21.49 26.68 -19.21
N ILE A 182 -21.94 25.50 -19.61
CA ILE A 182 -22.70 25.32 -20.86
C ILE A 182 -24.01 24.60 -20.59
N ASP A 183 -25.08 25.07 -21.20
CA ASP A 183 -26.39 24.42 -21.20
C ASP A 183 -26.57 23.56 -22.43
N LEU A 184 -26.51 22.24 -22.27
CA LEU A 184 -26.64 21.23 -23.31
C LEU A 184 -28.06 20.70 -23.47
N ARG A 185 -29.04 21.27 -22.77
CA ARG A 185 -30.43 20.85 -22.85
C ARG A 185 -31.05 21.19 -24.21
N PRO A 186 -32.08 20.49 -24.62
CA PRO A 186 -32.91 20.87 -25.79
C PRO A 186 -33.60 22.22 -25.57
N GLU A 187 -33.84 22.96 -26.66
CA GLU A 187 -34.48 24.29 -26.60
C GLU A 187 -35.86 24.28 -25.90
N GLU A 188 -36.59 23.18 -26.01
CA GLU A 188 -37.87 23.00 -25.31
C GLU A 188 -37.76 22.96 -23.79
N GLU A 189 -36.64 22.45 -23.28
CA GLU A 189 -36.35 22.43 -21.84
C GLU A 189 -35.81 23.78 -21.36
N LYS A 190 -34.97 24.44 -22.19
CA LYS A 190 -34.46 25.80 -21.90
C LYS A 190 -35.58 26.83 -21.82
N ALA A 191 -36.59 26.68 -22.67
CA ALA A 191 -37.76 27.56 -22.67
C ALA A 191 -38.62 27.43 -21.38
N LYS A 192 -38.57 26.26 -20.69
CA LYS A 192 -39.34 26.04 -19.46
C LYS A 192 -38.60 26.53 -18.22
N VAL A 193 -37.30 26.27 -18.15
CA VAL A 193 -36.43 26.67 -17.04
C VAL A 193 -35.18 27.30 -17.64
N PRO A 194 -34.91 28.60 -17.41
CA PRO A 194 -33.69 29.24 -17.89
C PRO A 194 -32.44 28.56 -17.35
N GLY A 195 -31.38 28.42 -18.17
CA GLY A 195 -30.14 27.75 -17.78
C GLY A 195 -29.48 28.38 -16.56
N ARG A 196 -29.60 29.70 -16.38
CA ARG A 196 -29.08 30.42 -15.21
C ARG A 196 -29.58 29.91 -13.85
N GLU A 197 -30.77 29.29 -13.81
CA GLU A 197 -31.35 28.75 -12.57
C GLU A 197 -30.75 27.37 -12.22
N LEU A 198 -30.05 26.74 -13.18
CA LEU A 198 -29.49 25.40 -13.06
C LEU A 198 -27.97 25.40 -12.96
N VAL A 199 -27.31 26.54 -13.12
CA VAL A 199 -25.86 26.68 -12.90
C VAL A 199 -25.54 26.36 -11.41
N ASN A 200 -24.60 25.49 -11.16
CA ASN A 200 -24.20 25.00 -9.81
C ASN A 200 -25.38 24.39 -9.02
N LYS A 201 -26.29 23.65 -9.71
CA LYS A 201 -27.44 22.92 -9.14
C LYS A 201 -27.45 21.45 -9.49
N ASP A 202 -26.29 20.85 -9.70
CA ASP A 202 -26.10 19.42 -10.02
C ASP A 202 -26.92 18.92 -11.22
N ASN A 203 -27.20 19.83 -12.19
CA ASN A 203 -27.90 19.43 -13.41
C ASN A 203 -26.93 18.79 -14.40
N PRO A 204 -27.15 17.51 -14.83
CA PRO A 204 -26.20 16.79 -15.68
C PRO A 204 -26.03 17.36 -17.10
N LEU A 205 -26.87 18.32 -17.52
CA LEU A 205 -26.82 18.99 -18.82
C LEU A 205 -26.53 20.50 -18.74
N VAL A 206 -26.36 21.04 -17.53
CA VAL A 206 -25.89 22.42 -17.32
C VAL A 206 -24.61 22.34 -16.48
N ILE A 207 -23.50 22.15 -17.18
CA ILE A 207 -22.24 21.73 -16.58
C ILE A 207 -21.15 22.79 -16.68
N GLU A 208 -20.31 22.88 -15.65
CA GLU A 208 -19.04 23.59 -15.70
C GLU A 208 -18.10 22.90 -16.69
N ILE A 209 -17.52 23.67 -17.63
CA ILE A 209 -16.51 23.17 -18.57
C ILE A 209 -15.13 23.74 -18.32
N TRP A 210 -15.02 24.96 -17.77
CA TRP A 210 -13.75 25.65 -17.55
C TRP A 210 -13.78 26.50 -16.28
N ASN A 211 -12.80 26.38 -15.43
CA ASN A 211 -12.61 27.25 -14.27
C ASN A 211 -11.39 28.14 -14.47
N LEU A 212 -11.59 29.47 -14.38
CA LEU A 212 -10.55 30.50 -14.47
C LEU A 212 -10.23 30.98 -13.05
N VAL A 213 -9.13 30.52 -12.46
CA VAL A 213 -8.75 30.88 -11.09
C VAL A 213 -7.79 32.07 -11.10
N PHE A 214 -8.14 33.09 -10.33
CA PHE A 214 -7.38 34.32 -10.15
C PHE A 214 -6.66 34.30 -8.82
N MET A 215 -5.53 33.56 -8.75
CA MET A 215 -4.79 33.37 -7.51
C MET A 215 -4.15 34.70 -7.06
N GLN A 216 -4.49 35.13 -5.87
CA GLN A 216 -4.02 36.38 -5.27
C GLN A 216 -3.52 36.20 -3.85
N TYR A 217 -3.89 35.08 -3.17
CA TYR A 217 -3.66 34.87 -1.76
C TYR A 217 -3.01 33.53 -1.48
N ASN A 218 -2.34 33.46 -0.34
CA ASN A 218 -1.89 32.24 0.32
C ASN A 218 -2.69 32.08 1.62
N ARG A 219 -3.42 30.96 1.79
CA ARG A 219 -4.13 30.61 3.02
C ARG A 219 -3.13 30.03 4.01
N LYS A 220 -2.96 30.69 5.15
CA LYS A 220 -2.08 30.25 6.24
C LYS A 220 -2.72 29.20 7.15
N ALA A 221 -1.93 28.62 8.05
CA ALA A 221 -2.40 27.61 9.02
C ALA A 221 -3.42 28.19 10.01
N ASP A 222 -3.33 29.51 10.33
CA ASP A 222 -4.28 30.26 11.16
C ASP A 222 -5.55 30.68 10.40
N GLN A 223 -5.68 30.24 9.15
CA GLN A 223 -6.77 30.56 8.20
C GLN A 223 -6.76 32.01 7.70
N SER A 224 -5.78 32.83 8.02
CA SER A 224 -5.60 34.18 7.46
C SER A 224 -5.20 34.09 5.97
N LEU A 225 -5.48 35.18 5.24
CA LEU A 225 -5.10 35.36 3.84
C LEU A 225 -3.94 36.35 3.74
N GLU A 226 -2.85 35.90 3.13
CA GLU A 226 -1.69 36.73 2.82
C GLU A 226 -1.58 36.91 1.30
N PRO A 227 -1.34 38.14 0.78
CA PRO A 227 -1.14 38.32 -0.66
C PRO A 227 0.02 37.49 -1.20
N LEU A 228 -0.13 36.86 -2.36
CA LEU A 228 0.96 36.20 -3.07
C LEU A 228 1.99 37.22 -3.59
N PRO A 229 3.25 36.80 -3.79
CA PRO A 229 4.30 37.67 -4.35
C PRO A 229 3.95 38.26 -5.73
N ALA A 230 3.17 37.53 -6.52
CA ALA A 230 2.64 37.97 -7.82
C ALA A 230 1.21 37.46 -8.00
N LYS A 231 0.41 38.19 -8.78
CA LYS A 231 -0.90 37.70 -9.23
C LYS A 231 -0.70 36.59 -10.26
N VAL A 232 -1.38 35.47 -10.10
CA VAL A 232 -1.22 34.27 -10.94
C VAL A 232 -2.54 33.89 -11.57
N ILE A 233 -2.52 33.57 -12.87
CA ILE A 233 -3.60 32.87 -13.54
C ILE A 233 -3.33 31.38 -13.47
N ASP A 234 -4.32 30.65 -13.01
CA ASP A 234 -4.43 29.20 -13.08
C ASP A 234 -5.78 28.86 -13.71
N THR A 235 -5.79 28.10 -14.78
CA THR A 235 -7.07 27.69 -15.37
C THR A 235 -7.11 26.17 -15.52
N GLY A 236 -8.30 25.60 -15.35
CA GLY A 236 -8.54 24.17 -15.53
C GLY A 236 -9.82 23.92 -16.31
N MET A 237 -9.68 23.43 -17.53
CA MET A 237 -10.79 22.99 -18.36
C MET A 237 -10.88 21.47 -18.36
N GLY A 238 -12.05 20.91 -18.03
CA GLY A 238 -12.30 19.48 -18.08
C GLY A 238 -12.26 18.96 -19.52
N PHE A 239 -11.20 18.24 -19.86
CA PHE A 239 -11.00 17.73 -21.22
C PHE A 239 -12.13 16.81 -21.67
N GLU A 240 -12.51 15.83 -20.85
CA GLU A 240 -13.58 14.89 -21.17
C GLU A 240 -14.94 15.60 -21.32
N ARG A 241 -15.20 16.63 -20.50
CA ARG A 241 -16.41 17.46 -20.61
C ARG A 241 -16.40 18.24 -21.91
N LEU A 242 -15.28 18.85 -22.27
CA LEU A 242 -15.14 19.55 -23.55
C LEU A 242 -15.32 18.61 -24.74
N CYS A 243 -14.77 17.37 -24.67
CA CYS A 243 -15.00 16.35 -25.71
C CYS A 243 -16.49 16.03 -25.86
N ALA A 244 -17.22 15.87 -24.78
CA ALA A 244 -18.66 15.63 -24.84
C ALA A 244 -19.42 16.79 -25.52
N VAL A 245 -19.08 18.03 -25.15
CA VAL A 245 -19.64 19.22 -25.78
C VAL A 245 -19.37 19.24 -27.29
N MET A 246 -18.11 19.08 -27.71
CA MET A 246 -17.67 19.15 -29.10
C MET A 246 -18.19 18.01 -29.98
N GLN A 247 -18.48 16.87 -29.38
CA GLN A 247 -19.02 15.69 -30.08
C GLN A 247 -20.54 15.56 -29.95
N GLY A 248 -21.21 16.56 -29.32
CA GLY A 248 -22.66 16.58 -29.14
C GLY A 248 -23.18 15.41 -28.28
N LYS A 249 -22.40 14.99 -27.28
CA LYS A 249 -22.73 13.89 -26.36
C LYS A 249 -23.29 14.42 -25.05
N ARG A 250 -24.12 13.62 -24.38
CA ARG A 250 -24.69 13.93 -23.06
C ARG A 250 -23.92 13.29 -21.90
N SER A 251 -22.96 12.45 -22.21
CA SER A 251 -22.09 11.78 -21.24
C SER A 251 -20.67 11.75 -21.77
N ASN A 252 -19.68 11.96 -20.88
CA ASN A 252 -18.29 11.80 -21.23
C ASN A 252 -17.99 10.38 -21.74
N TYR A 253 -18.68 9.39 -21.18
CA TYR A 253 -18.53 7.96 -21.57
C TYR A 253 -19.00 7.65 -22.99
N ASP A 254 -19.78 8.55 -23.62
CA ASP A 254 -20.25 8.40 -25.01
C ASP A 254 -19.30 9.02 -26.04
N THR A 255 -18.20 9.63 -25.59
CA THR A 255 -17.17 10.24 -26.45
C THR A 255 -16.17 9.20 -26.97
N ASP A 256 -15.34 9.61 -27.90
CA ASP A 256 -14.24 8.80 -28.43
C ASP A 256 -13.12 8.55 -27.41
N VAL A 257 -13.13 9.22 -26.27
CA VAL A 257 -12.22 8.95 -25.13
C VAL A 257 -12.51 7.57 -24.51
N PHE A 258 -13.81 7.22 -24.38
CA PHE A 258 -14.24 6.02 -23.65
C PHE A 258 -14.85 4.94 -24.55
N GLN A 259 -15.54 5.32 -25.63
CA GLN A 259 -16.28 4.38 -26.48
C GLN A 259 -15.41 3.27 -27.09
N PRO A 260 -14.16 3.50 -27.53
CA PRO A 260 -13.30 2.41 -27.99
C PRO A 260 -13.05 1.35 -26.91
N ILE A 261 -12.82 1.79 -25.66
CA ILE A 261 -12.60 0.91 -24.51
C ILE A 261 -13.89 0.16 -24.16
N ILE A 262 -15.02 0.87 -24.06
CA ILE A 262 -16.34 0.29 -23.71
C ILE A 262 -16.76 -0.78 -24.74
N ARG A 263 -16.47 -0.58 -26.02
CA ARG A 263 -16.75 -1.60 -27.08
C ARG A 263 -15.95 -2.88 -26.83
N VAL A 264 -14.66 -2.76 -26.56
CA VAL A 264 -13.82 -3.95 -26.28
C VAL A 264 -14.26 -4.64 -24.98
N ILE A 265 -14.70 -3.90 -23.96
CA ILE A 265 -15.31 -4.49 -22.75
C ILE A 265 -16.57 -5.27 -23.15
N GLY A 266 -17.43 -4.69 -23.99
CA GLY A 266 -18.64 -5.34 -24.48
C GLY A 266 -18.34 -6.62 -25.24
N ASP A 267 -17.39 -6.59 -26.15
CA ASP A 267 -16.96 -7.76 -26.94
C ASP A 267 -16.41 -8.89 -26.05
N LEU A 268 -15.63 -8.56 -25.03
CA LEU A 268 -15.05 -9.55 -24.10
C LEU A 268 -16.07 -10.12 -23.11
N SER A 269 -17.15 -9.38 -22.82
CA SER A 269 -18.18 -9.78 -21.85
C SER A 269 -19.49 -10.26 -22.47
N ASP A 270 -19.59 -10.26 -23.80
CA ASP A 270 -20.84 -10.54 -24.55
C ASP A 270 -22.01 -9.67 -24.06
N CYS A 271 -21.72 -8.39 -23.82
CA CYS A 271 -22.67 -7.39 -23.35
C CYS A 271 -22.70 -6.19 -24.29
N ARG A 272 -23.85 -5.51 -24.38
CA ARG A 272 -24.00 -4.29 -25.17
C ARG A 272 -24.26 -3.09 -24.27
N TYR A 273 -23.49 -2.04 -24.47
CA TYR A 273 -23.66 -0.77 -23.78
C TYR A 273 -24.96 -0.09 -24.23
N GLY A 274 -25.75 0.38 -23.27
CA GLY A 274 -27.06 1.00 -23.50
C GLY A 274 -28.27 0.06 -23.36
N GLU A 275 -28.05 -1.25 -23.08
CA GLU A 275 -29.15 -2.22 -22.93
C GLU A 275 -29.52 -2.50 -21.46
N ASP A 276 -28.56 -2.43 -20.54
CA ASP A 276 -28.77 -2.71 -19.11
C ASP A 276 -28.04 -1.67 -18.24
N PRO A 277 -28.77 -0.84 -17.48
CA PRO A 277 -28.17 0.21 -16.66
C PRO A 277 -27.08 -0.27 -15.69
N LYS A 278 -27.19 -1.47 -15.11
CA LYS A 278 -26.17 -2.03 -14.19
C LYS A 278 -24.91 -2.44 -14.92
N LYS A 279 -25.06 -3.04 -16.10
CA LYS A 279 -23.94 -3.39 -16.97
C LYS A 279 -23.27 -2.15 -17.53
N ASP A 280 -24.05 -1.12 -17.90
CA ASP A 280 -23.52 0.16 -18.36
C ASP A 280 -22.63 0.83 -17.29
N VAL A 281 -23.11 0.88 -16.04
CA VAL A 281 -22.31 1.36 -14.91
C VAL A 281 -21.02 0.55 -14.78
N ALA A 282 -21.09 -0.78 -14.84
CA ALA A 282 -19.91 -1.64 -14.74
C ALA A 282 -18.90 -1.37 -15.87
N MET A 283 -19.37 -1.19 -17.12
CA MET A 283 -18.51 -0.87 -18.25
C MET A 283 -17.84 0.50 -18.09
N ARG A 284 -18.57 1.50 -17.59
CA ARG A 284 -18.04 2.85 -17.30
C ARG A 284 -16.95 2.80 -16.22
N VAL A 285 -17.24 2.10 -15.11
CA VAL A 285 -16.27 1.91 -14.00
C VAL A 285 -15.00 1.24 -14.51
N VAL A 286 -15.12 0.16 -15.28
CA VAL A 286 -13.96 -0.56 -15.82
C VAL A 286 -13.17 0.32 -16.78
N ALA A 287 -13.82 1.06 -17.67
CA ALA A 287 -13.16 1.94 -18.64
C ALA A 287 -12.42 3.10 -17.95
N ASP A 288 -13.05 3.74 -16.96
CA ASP A 288 -12.45 4.81 -16.16
C ASP A 288 -11.23 4.29 -15.38
N HIS A 289 -11.41 3.20 -14.63
CA HIS A 289 -10.37 2.65 -13.77
C HIS A 289 -9.19 2.07 -14.54
N LEU A 290 -9.40 1.56 -15.78
CA LEU A 290 -8.33 1.16 -16.67
C LEU A 290 -7.34 2.30 -16.91
N ARG A 291 -7.86 3.52 -17.21
CA ARG A 291 -7.03 4.72 -17.41
C ARG A 291 -6.23 5.03 -16.16
N THR A 292 -6.89 5.10 -15.02
CA THR A 292 -6.27 5.40 -13.72
C THR A 292 -5.13 4.43 -13.39
N ILE A 293 -5.37 3.13 -13.53
CA ILE A 293 -4.41 2.08 -13.18
C ILE A 293 -3.24 2.09 -14.16
N ALA A 294 -3.52 2.16 -15.46
CA ALA A 294 -2.48 2.13 -16.49
C ALA A 294 -1.53 3.34 -16.37
N PHE A 295 -2.07 4.55 -16.20
CA PHE A 295 -1.27 5.76 -16.04
C PHE A 295 -0.53 5.80 -14.70
N SER A 296 -1.13 5.33 -13.60
CA SER A 296 -0.44 5.25 -12.32
C SER A 296 0.78 4.32 -12.38
N ILE A 297 0.63 3.16 -13.04
CA ILE A 297 1.74 2.22 -13.25
C ILE A 297 2.78 2.83 -14.19
N ALA A 298 2.36 3.50 -15.27
CA ALA A 298 3.26 4.19 -16.19
C ALA A 298 4.07 5.29 -15.50
N ASP A 299 3.46 6.03 -14.56
CA ASP A 299 4.12 7.05 -13.74
C ASP A 299 4.96 6.45 -12.57
N GLY A 300 5.09 5.11 -12.49
CA GLY A 300 5.94 4.42 -11.52
C GLY A 300 5.26 4.06 -10.20
N GLN A 301 3.94 4.26 -10.06
CA GLN A 301 3.19 3.87 -8.87
C GLN A 301 2.53 2.51 -9.07
N LEU A 302 3.04 1.51 -8.37
CA LEU A 302 2.46 0.16 -8.40
C LEU A 302 1.36 0.00 -7.35
N PRO A 303 0.35 -0.87 -7.61
CA PRO A 303 -0.59 -1.30 -6.59
C PRO A 303 0.15 -1.86 -5.37
N GLY A 304 -0.28 -1.47 -4.16
CA GLY A 304 0.44 -1.83 -2.94
C GLY A 304 -0.47 -1.88 -1.70
N ASN A 305 0.14 -2.05 -0.51
CA ASN A 305 -0.59 -2.16 0.76
C ASN A 305 -0.62 -0.85 1.57
N ALA A 306 0.04 0.21 1.09
CA ALA A 306 0.16 1.47 1.82
C ALA A 306 0.14 2.68 0.87
N LYS A 307 -0.22 3.86 1.41
CA LYS A 307 -0.19 5.17 0.75
C LYS A 307 -0.88 5.13 -0.63
N ALA A 308 -0.28 5.78 -1.64
CA ALA A 308 -0.81 5.84 -3.00
C ALA A 308 -1.04 4.44 -3.62
N GLY A 309 -0.12 3.50 -3.41
CA GLY A 309 -0.26 2.12 -3.90
C GLY A 309 -1.51 1.40 -3.38
N TYR A 310 -1.91 1.65 -2.14
CA TYR A 310 -3.15 1.12 -1.58
C TYR A 310 -4.39 1.67 -2.31
N VAL A 311 -4.40 2.97 -2.60
CA VAL A 311 -5.52 3.59 -3.32
C VAL A 311 -5.64 3.02 -4.74
N ILE A 312 -4.51 2.89 -5.46
CA ILE A 312 -4.49 2.32 -6.81
C ILE A 312 -4.94 0.84 -6.80
N ARG A 313 -4.49 0.06 -5.82
CA ARG A 313 -4.96 -1.33 -5.63
C ARG A 313 -6.47 -1.39 -5.37
N ARG A 314 -7.03 -0.47 -4.56
CA ARG A 314 -8.46 -0.38 -4.29
C ARG A 314 -9.27 -0.08 -5.55
N ILE A 315 -8.78 0.83 -6.39
CA ILE A 315 -9.40 1.18 -7.69
C ILE A 315 -9.41 -0.03 -8.63
N LEU A 316 -8.27 -0.74 -8.75
CA LEU A 316 -8.19 -1.97 -9.55
C LEU A 316 -9.20 -3.01 -9.07
N ARG A 317 -9.22 -3.29 -7.77
CA ARG A 317 -10.15 -4.26 -7.18
C ARG A 317 -11.62 -3.86 -7.37
N ARG A 318 -11.93 -2.55 -7.33
CA ARG A 318 -13.28 -2.05 -7.64
C ARG A 318 -13.67 -2.40 -9.08
N ALA A 319 -12.81 -2.15 -10.04
CA ALA A 319 -13.07 -2.51 -11.45
C ALA A 319 -13.25 -4.02 -11.64
N VAL A 320 -12.35 -4.85 -11.10
CA VAL A 320 -12.46 -6.32 -11.18
C VAL A 320 -13.75 -6.83 -10.55
N ARG A 321 -14.17 -6.25 -9.43
CA ARG A 321 -15.42 -6.59 -8.76
C ARG A 321 -16.64 -6.28 -9.63
N TYR A 322 -16.71 -5.07 -10.22
CA TYR A 322 -17.81 -4.71 -11.13
C TYR A 322 -17.87 -5.65 -12.34
N ALA A 323 -16.71 -6.00 -12.90
CA ALA A 323 -16.61 -6.95 -13.99
C ALA A 323 -17.05 -8.36 -13.61
N TYR A 324 -16.62 -8.84 -12.43
CA TYR A 324 -17.02 -10.15 -11.90
C TYR A 324 -18.53 -10.22 -11.65
N THR A 325 -19.09 -9.19 -11.00
CA THR A 325 -20.49 -9.17 -10.55
C THR A 325 -21.48 -8.96 -11.70
N PHE A 326 -21.20 -7.99 -12.60
CA PHE A 326 -22.18 -7.53 -13.57
C PHE A 326 -21.86 -7.91 -15.01
N LEU A 327 -20.57 -8.15 -15.35
CA LEU A 327 -20.13 -8.51 -16.69
C LEU A 327 -19.72 -9.99 -16.83
N GLY A 328 -19.87 -10.78 -15.77
CA GLY A 328 -19.60 -12.22 -15.78
C GLY A 328 -18.11 -12.60 -15.94
N GLN A 329 -17.18 -11.66 -15.79
CA GLN A 329 -15.75 -11.92 -15.96
C GLN A 329 -15.17 -12.63 -14.74
N LYS A 330 -14.92 -13.94 -14.88
CA LYS A 330 -14.38 -14.82 -13.80
C LYS A 330 -12.87 -14.98 -13.85
N GLU A 331 -12.24 -14.56 -14.95
CA GLU A 331 -10.79 -14.59 -15.18
C GLU A 331 -10.27 -13.17 -15.39
N ALA A 332 -8.95 -12.97 -15.22
CA ALA A 332 -8.32 -11.68 -15.48
C ALA A 332 -8.56 -11.24 -16.94
N PHE A 333 -9.07 -10.03 -17.11
CA PHE A 333 -9.44 -9.50 -18.44
C PHE A 333 -9.05 -8.04 -18.66
N MET A 334 -8.91 -7.21 -17.61
CA MET A 334 -8.59 -5.78 -17.76
C MET A 334 -7.28 -5.55 -18.52
N TYR A 335 -6.28 -6.40 -18.29
CA TYR A 335 -5.01 -6.31 -19.04
C TYR A 335 -5.20 -6.45 -20.55
N LYS A 336 -6.26 -7.12 -21.01
CA LYS A 336 -6.61 -7.28 -22.43
C LYS A 336 -7.15 -5.97 -23.05
N LEU A 337 -7.59 -5.04 -22.21
CA LEU A 337 -8.08 -3.71 -22.62
C LEU A 337 -6.92 -2.71 -22.83
N LEU A 338 -5.73 -2.99 -22.30
CA LEU A 338 -4.59 -2.08 -22.40
C LEU A 338 -4.20 -1.70 -23.84
N PRO A 339 -4.21 -2.63 -24.82
CA PRO A 339 -3.88 -2.28 -26.20
C PRO A 339 -4.75 -1.17 -26.80
N VAL A 340 -6.06 -1.17 -26.52
CA VAL A 340 -6.95 -0.11 -27.03
C VAL A 340 -6.67 1.22 -26.35
N LEU A 341 -6.39 1.23 -25.04
CA LEU A 341 -6.00 2.45 -24.33
C LEU A 341 -4.69 3.04 -24.90
N VAL A 342 -3.70 2.20 -25.16
CA VAL A 342 -2.42 2.63 -25.77
C VAL A 342 -2.64 3.19 -27.17
N GLN A 343 -3.52 2.57 -27.97
CA GLN A 343 -3.87 3.08 -29.30
C GLN A 343 -4.49 4.47 -29.23
N GLU A 344 -5.43 4.72 -28.31
CA GLU A 344 -6.17 5.98 -28.21
C GLU A 344 -5.33 7.11 -27.56
N MET A 345 -4.52 6.81 -26.54
CA MET A 345 -3.82 7.82 -25.73
C MET A 345 -2.30 7.78 -25.87
N GLY A 346 -1.69 6.73 -26.40
CA GLY A 346 -0.24 6.55 -26.44
C GLY A 346 0.51 7.59 -27.27
N LYS A 347 -0.15 8.23 -28.25
CA LYS A 347 0.46 9.33 -29.02
C LYS A 347 0.70 10.57 -28.14
N SER A 348 -0.25 10.89 -27.27
CA SER A 348 -0.16 12.05 -26.38
C SER A 348 0.62 11.75 -25.10
N TYR A 349 0.68 10.47 -24.73
CA TYR A 349 1.31 9.95 -23.51
C TYR A 349 2.18 8.74 -23.84
N PRO A 350 3.41 8.96 -24.39
CA PRO A 350 4.28 7.89 -24.87
C PRO A 350 4.72 6.90 -23.78
N GLU A 351 4.62 7.29 -22.49
CA GLU A 351 4.89 6.41 -21.35
C GLU A 351 3.98 5.17 -21.33
N LEU A 352 2.77 5.24 -21.87
CA LEU A 352 1.87 4.08 -21.97
C LEU A 352 2.42 2.99 -22.89
N GLU A 353 2.93 3.37 -24.07
CA GLU A 353 3.54 2.40 -25.00
C GLU A 353 4.88 1.89 -24.44
N ALA A 354 5.71 2.78 -23.88
CA ALA A 354 7.00 2.42 -23.30
C ALA A 354 6.86 1.39 -22.17
N GLN A 355 5.80 1.49 -21.36
CA GLN A 355 5.58 0.61 -20.20
C GLN A 355 4.49 -0.46 -20.41
N LYS A 356 3.97 -0.63 -21.61
CA LYS A 356 2.86 -1.52 -21.96
C LYS A 356 3.02 -2.94 -21.41
N VAL A 357 4.21 -3.51 -21.51
CA VAL A 357 4.49 -4.87 -21.03
C VAL A 357 4.39 -4.95 -19.51
N LEU A 358 4.94 -3.98 -18.80
CA LEU A 358 4.87 -3.90 -17.35
C LEU A 358 3.44 -3.72 -16.88
N ILE A 359 2.73 -2.72 -17.45
CA ILE A 359 1.33 -2.42 -17.09
C ILE A 359 0.46 -3.66 -17.24
N SER A 360 0.55 -4.33 -18.41
CA SER A 360 -0.21 -5.56 -18.69
C SER A 360 0.04 -6.66 -17.67
N LYS A 361 1.31 -6.89 -17.30
CA LYS A 361 1.68 -7.95 -16.36
C LYS A 361 1.23 -7.62 -14.94
N VAL A 362 1.47 -6.39 -14.47
CA VAL A 362 1.05 -5.96 -13.13
C VAL A 362 -0.47 -6.03 -12.98
N MET A 363 -1.22 -5.54 -13.98
CA MET A 363 -2.68 -5.63 -13.96
C MET A 363 -3.14 -7.07 -13.87
N LYS A 364 -2.65 -7.94 -14.76
CA LYS A 364 -3.05 -9.36 -14.79
C LYS A 364 -2.81 -10.06 -13.45
N GLU A 365 -1.64 -9.88 -12.86
CA GLU A 365 -1.28 -10.52 -11.59
C GLU A 365 -2.12 -10.02 -10.41
N GLU A 366 -2.41 -8.71 -10.34
CA GLU A 366 -3.30 -8.15 -9.30
C GLU A 366 -4.74 -8.62 -9.50
N GLU A 367 -5.22 -8.75 -10.74
CA GLU A 367 -6.53 -9.32 -11.05
C GLU A 367 -6.61 -10.79 -10.61
N ASP A 368 -5.64 -11.64 -11.03
CA ASP A 368 -5.57 -13.06 -10.66
C ASP A 368 -5.51 -13.23 -9.14
N SER A 369 -4.73 -12.39 -8.46
CA SER A 369 -4.63 -12.40 -7.00
C SER A 369 -5.95 -12.06 -6.32
N PHE A 370 -6.65 -11.03 -6.82
CA PHE A 370 -7.92 -10.60 -6.24
C PHE A 370 -9.07 -11.57 -6.54
N LEU A 371 -9.10 -12.17 -7.73
CA LEU A 371 -10.08 -13.21 -8.08
C LEU A 371 -9.98 -14.41 -7.15
N ARG A 372 -8.76 -14.86 -6.79
CA ARG A 372 -8.55 -15.89 -5.75
C ARG A 372 -9.09 -15.45 -4.38
N THR A 373 -8.95 -14.17 -4.04
CA THR A 373 -9.52 -13.59 -2.81
C THR A 373 -11.05 -13.62 -2.84
N LEU A 374 -11.66 -13.25 -3.98
CA LEU A 374 -13.11 -13.30 -4.17
C LEU A 374 -13.65 -14.73 -4.01
N GLU A 375 -13.04 -15.74 -4.63
CA GLU A 375 -13.43 -17.14 -4.47
C GLU A 375 -13.33 -17.62 -3.02
N THR A 376 -12.29 -17.19 -2.31
CA THR A 376 -12.13 -17.51 -0.89
C THR A 376 -13.20 -16.83 -0.04
N GLY A 377 -13.48 -15.56 -0.31
CA GLY A 377 -14.53 -14.79 0.35
C GLY A 377 -15.91 -15.41 0.16
N ILE A 378 -16.26 -15.84 -1.06
CA ILE A 378 -17.53 -16.53 -1.34
C ILE A 378 -17.66 -17.79 -0.50
N ARG A 379 -16.64 -18.66 -0.45
CA ARG A 379 -16.66 -19.88 0.37
C ARG A 379 -16.81 -19.60 1.88
N LEU A 380 -16.19 -18.52 2.36
CA LEU A 380 -16.34 -18.10 3.75
C LEU A 380 -17.74 -17.56 4.04
N LEU A 381 -18.29 -16.76 3.12
CA LEU A 381 -19.65 -16.24 3.22
C LEU A 381 -20.68 -17.38 3.21
N ASP A 382 -20.50 -18.39 2.35
CA ASP A 382 -21.38 -19.57 2.33
C ASP A 382 -21.42 -20.28 3.69
N ARG A 383 -20.25 -20.38 4.36
CA ARG A 383 -20.17 -20.93 5.71
C ARG A 383 -20.92 -20.07 6.73
N VAL A 384 -20.70 -18.74 6.72
CA VAL A 384 -21.36 -17.79 7.61
C VAL A 384 -22.87 -17.83 7.40
N MET A 385 -23.33 -17.87 6.15
CA MET A 385 -24.76 -18.01 5.83
C MET A 385 -25.36 -19.33 6.39
N ALA A 386 -24.63 -20.43 6.25
CA ALA A 386 -25.08 -21.73 6.80
C ALA A 386 -25.18 -21.71 8.32
N GLU A 387 -24.19 -21.15 9.01
CA GLU A 387 -24.17 -20.99 10.49
C GLU A 387 -25.29 -20.06 10.96
N THR A 388 -25.53 -18.95 10.26
CA THR A 388 -26.61 -18.00 10.55
C THR A 388 -27.98 -18.67 10.40
N ARG A 389 -28.21 -19.45 9.32
CA ARG A 389 -29.45 -20.22 9.12
C ARG A 389 -29.63 -21.28 10.20
N ALA A 390 -28.59 -21.98 10.60
CA ALA A 390 -28.64 -23.00 11.67
C ALA A 390 -29.03 -22.39 13.03
N SER A 391 -28.72 -21.10 13.26
CA SER A 391 -29.15 -20.34 14.44
C SER A 391 -30.56 -19.76 14.32
N GLY A 392 -31.26 -20.02 13.22
CA GLY A 392 -32.63 -19.51 12.97
C GLY A 392 -32.69 -18.03 12.58
N LYS A 393 -31.55 -17.44 12.20
CA LYS A 393 -31.49 -16.02 11.80
C LYS A 393 -31.42 -15.92 10.26
N THR A 394 -31.84 -14.75 9.77
CA THR A 394 -31.76 -14.39 8.33
C THR A 394 -30.90 -13.16 8.08
N VAL A 395 -30.32 -12.58 9.14
CA VAL A 395 -29.43 -11.41 9.07
C VAL A 395 -28.03 -11.85 9.43
N ILE A 396 -27.07 -11.62 8.53
CA ILE A 396 -25.64 -11.81 8.79
C ILE A 396 -25.17 -10.73 9.75
N ASP A 397 -24.40 -11.11 10.76
CA ASP A 397 -23.81 -10.19 11.73
C ASP A 397 -22.82 -9.23 11.04
N GLY A 398 -22.95 -7.93 11.35
CA GLY A 398 -22.10 -6.90 10.74
C GLY A 398 -20.61 -7.01 11.08
N VAL A 399 -20.24 -7.62 12.23
CA VAL A 399 -18.84 -7.91 12.59
C VAL A 399 -18.28 -9.02 11.70
N GLU A 400 -19.08 -10.05 11.39
CA GLU A 400 -18.68 -11.12 10.46
C GLU A 400 -18.50 -10.56 9.03
N ALA A 401 -19.45 -9.73 8.57
CA ALA A 401 -19.34 -9.03 7.29
C ALA A 401 -18.11 -8.10 7.25
N PHE A 402 -17.82 -7.39 8.35
CA PHE A 402 -16.63 -6.55 8.48
C PHE A 402 -15.33 -7.40 8.47
N THR A 403 -15.33 -8.57 9.09
CA THR A 403 -14.20 -9.49 9.08
C THR A 403 -13.93 -10.00 7.66
N LEU A 404 -14.95 -10.33 6.88
CA LEU A 404 -14.83 -10.69 5.46
C LEU A 404 -14.21 -9.53 4.67
N PHE A 405 -14.63 -8.30 4.93
CA PHE A 405 -14.10 -7.10 4.28
C PHE A 405 -12.66 -6.79 4.70
N ASP A 406 -12.39 -6.65 6.00
CA ASP A 406 -11.12 -6.14 6.53
C ASP A 406 -10.00 -7.17 6.44
N THR A 407 -10.28 -8.43 6.81
CA THR A 407 -9.28 -9.50 6.88
C THR A 407 -9.08 -10.20 5.54
N TYR A 408 -10.17 -10.46 4.82
CA TYR A 408 -10.12 -11.22 3.57
C TYR A 408 -10.27 -10.35 2.32
N GLY A 409 -10.52 -9.05 2.47
CA GLY A 409 -10.69 -8.13 1.34
C GLY A 409 -11.95 -8.40 0.50
N PHE A 410 -12.96 -9.07 1.08
CA PHE A 410 -14.21 -9.40 0.40
C PHE A 410 -15.20 -8.26 0.53
N PRO A 411 -15.65 -7.64 -0.56
CA PRO A 411 -16.43 -6.41 -0.52
C PRO A 411 -17.84 -6.56 0.08
N LEU A 412 -18.32 -5.55 0.81
CA LEU A 412 -19.64 -5.56 1.46
C LEU A 412 -20.78 -5.73 0.45
N ASP A 413 -20.80 -4.96 -0.63
CA ASP A 413 -21.86 -4.99 -1.64
C ASP A 413 -21.96 -6.34 -2.37
N LEU A 414 -20.86 -7.07 -2.51
CA LEU A 414 -20.87 -8.44 -2.99
C LEU A 414 -21.43 -9.40 -1.91
N THR A 415 -21.08 -9.15 -0.65
CA THR A 415 -21.69 -9.87 0.49
C THR A 415 -23.20 -9.68 0.52
N GLU A 416 -23.68 -8.45 0.39
CA GLU A 416 -25.11 -8.11 0.35
C GLU A 416 -25.83 -8.74 -0.85
N LEU A 417 -25.21 -8.69 -2.04
CA LEU A 417 -25.78 -9.29 -3.24
C LEU A 417 -25.99 -10.79 -3.05
N ILE A 418 -24.95 -11.51 -2.63
CA ILE A 418 -25.01 -12.97 -2.42
C ILE A 418 -26.02 -13.30 -1.29
N CYS A 419 -26.02 -12.54 -0.21
CA CYS A 419 -26.99 -12.71 0.88
C CYS A 419 -28.43 -12.54 0.37
N ARG A 420 -28.71 -11.51 -0.41
CA ARG A 420 -30.03 -11.22 -0.99
C ARG A 420 -30.49 -12.33 -1.94
N GLU A 421 -29.63 -12.85 -2.80
CA GLU A 421 -29.91 -13.99 -3.67
C GLU A 421 -30.25 -15.26 -2.87
N ASN A 422 -29.74 -15.37 -1.65
CA ASN A 422 -29.98 -16.47 -0.73
C ASN A 422 -31.11 -16.19 0.29
N GLY A 423 -31.88 -15.09 0.14
CA GLY A 423 -32.97 -14.70 1.03
C GLY A 423 -32.52 -14.23 2.42
N MET A 424 -31.30 -13.68 2.50
CA MET A 424 -30.70 -13.14 3.72
C MET A 424 -30.34 -11.66 3.53
N THR A 425 -30.09 -10.95 4.64
CA THR A 425 -29.62 -9.57 4.67
C THR A 425 -28.37 -9.46 5.54
N VAL A 426 -27.72 -8.31 5.51
CA VAL A 426 -26.54 -7.99 6.34
C VAL A 426 -26.89 -6.88 7.32
N ASP A 427 -26.33 -6.92 8.52
CA ASP A 427 -26.38 -5.83 9.49
C ASP A 427 -25.37 -4.74 9.09
N GLU A 428 -25.81 -3.84 8.23
CA GLU A 428 -25.00 -2.74 7.70
C GLU A 428 -24.63 -1.72 8.78
N GLU A 429 -25.50 -1.50 9.77
CA GLU A 429 -25.27 -0.54 10.86
C GLU A 429 -24.04 -0.94 11.68
N THR A 430 -23.97 -2.19 12.11
CA THR A 430 -22.81 -2.73 12.83
C THR A 430 -21.57 -2.77 11.96
N PHE A 431 -21.69 -3.13 10.67
CA PHE A 431 -20.57 -3.10 9.72
C PHE A 431 -19.97 -1.68 9.61
N HIS A 432 -20.80 -0.66 9.40
CA HIS A 432 -20.36 0.72 9.28
C HIS A 432 -19.77 1.26 10.58
N ALA A 433 -20.26 0.83 11.76
CA ALA A 433 -19.69 1.18 13.05
C ALA A 433 -18.24 0.63 13.20
N GLU A 434 -17.99 -0.62 12.80
CA GLU A 434 -16.63 -1.20 12.81
C GLU A 434 -15.72 -0.53 11.77
N MET A 435 -16.23 -0.24 10.58
CA MET A 435 -15.52 0.52 9.54
C MET A 435 -15.11 1.92 10.06
N GLN A 436 -15.99 2.61 10.76
CA GLN A 436 -15.70 3.92 11.34
C GLN A 436 -14.62 3.85 12.40
N LYS A 437 -14.64 2.86 13.28
CA LYS A 437 -13.58 2.63 14.27
C LYS A 437 -12.21 2.38 13.61
N GLN A 438 -12.19 1.66 12.48
CA GLN A 438 -10.96 1.44 11.71
C GLN A 438 -10.46 2.75 11.08
N LYS A 439 -11.37 3.53 10.44
CA LYS A 439 -11.03 4.84 9.84
C LYS A 439 -10.49 5.82 10.87
N GLU A 440 -11.07 5.87 12.07
CA GLU A 440 -10.61 6.73 13.16
C GLU A 440 -9.23 6.32 13.67
N ARG A 441 -8.96 5.02 13.81
CA ARG A 441 -7.61 4.50 14.14
C ARG A 441 -6.58 4.90 13.08
N ALA A 442 -6.92 4.78 11.79
CA ALA A 442 -6.06 5.17 10.69
C ALA A 442 -5.85 6.70 10.61
N ARG A 443 -6.91 7.50 10.84
CA ARG A 443 -6.87 8.96 10.82
C ARG A 443 -6.05 9.54 11.98
N ASN A 444 -6.21 9.00 13.19
CA ASN A 444 -5.45 9.41 14.37
C ASN A 444 -3.95 9.08 14.26
N ALA A 445 -3.58 8.14 13.39
CA ALA A 445 -2.18 7.82 13.10
C ALA A 445 -1.50 8.78 12.09
N ALA A 446 -2.27 9.56 11.32
CA ALA A 446 -1.80 10.33 10.17
C ALA A 446 -1.84 11.86 10.35
N THR A 447 -2.39 12.39 11.44
CA THR A 447 -2.55 13.85 11.63
C THR A 447 -1.21 14.51 11.93
N VAL A 448 -0.75 15.39 11.04
CA VAL A 448 0.40 16.29 11.21
C VAL A 448 -0.13 17.72 11.18
N GLU A 449 0.06 18.45 12.28
CA GLU A 449 -0.26 19.88 12.37
C GLU A 449 1.02 20.68 12.11
N THR A 450 1.03 21.46 11.04
CA THR A 450 2.17 22.26 10.61
C THR A 450 1.88 23.73 10.85
N GLY A 451 2.73 24.43 11.59
CA GLY A 451 2.69 25.87 11.79
C GLY A 451 3.19 26.64 10.56
N ASP A 452 3.03 27.97 10.59
CA ASP A 452 3.56 28.87 9.56
C ASP A 452 5.10 29.01 9.68
N TRP A 453 5.74 29.34 8.56
CA TRP A 453 7.17 29.65 8.53
C TRP A 453 7.47 30.97 9.19
N VAL A 454 8.40 30.98 10.13
CA VAL A 454 9.02 32.17 10.69
C VAL A 454 10.30 32.43 9.91
N VAL A 455 10.33 33.53 9.16
CA VAL A 455 11.50 33.94 8.36
C VAL A 455 12.49 34.67 9.27
N VAL A 456 13.73 34.16 9.30
CA VAL A 456 14.88 34.77 10.04
C VAL A 456 15.71 35.59 9.07
N ARG A 457 16.00 35.03 7.89
CA ARG A 457 16.75 35.70 6.81
C ARG A 457 16.15 35.36 5.45
N GLU A 458 16.20 36.26 4.50
CA GLU A 458 15.89 35.97 3.12
C GLU A 458 17.09 35.26 2.46
N GLY A 459 16.83 34.31 1.57
CA GLY A 459 17.89 33.58 0.85
C GLY A 459 17.37 32.28 0.23
N GLU A 460 18.23 31.62 -0.53
CA GLU A 460 18.00 30.32 -1.15
C GLU A 460 18.93 29.28 -0.50
N THR A 461 18.48 28.02 -0.50
CA THR A 461 19.25 26.89 0.04
C THR A 461 20.16 26.32 -1.04
N GLU A 462 21.45 26.15 -0.75
CA GLU A 462 22.40 25.45 -1.60
C GLU A 462 22.89 24.16 -0.91
N PHE A 463 22.78 23.02 -1.59
CA PHE A 463 23.29 21.73 -1.08
C PHE A 463 24.79 21.58 -1.35
N LYS A 464 25.57 21.35 -0.28
CA LYS A 464 27.04 21.19 -0.31
C LYS A 464 27.49 19.75 0.03
N GLY A 465 26.55 18.85 0.34
CA GLY A 465 26.85 17.55 0.92
C GLY A 465 27.47 16.50 0.01
N TRP A 466 27.68 16.78 -1.28
CA TRP A 466 28.50 15.91 -2.13
C TRP A 466 30.01 16.05 -1.87
N ASP A 467 30.42 17.23 -1.39
CA ASP A 467 31.83 17.59 -1.17
C ASP A 467 32.19 17.72 0.29
N TYR A 468 31.24 18.16 1.13
CA TYR A 468 31.45 18.51 2.53
C TYR A 468 30.51 17.74 3.44
N THR A 469 31.02 17.34 4.60
CA THR A 469 30.23 16.80 5.73
C THR A 469 30.02 17.84 6.84
N GLU A 470 30.70 18.98 6.73
CA GLU A 470 30.55 20.14 7.62
C GLU A 470 30.58 21.43 6.80
N HIS A 471 29.79 22.43 7.16
CA HIS A 471 29.75 23.72 6.46
C HIS A 471 29.16 24.80 7.37
N GLU A 472 29.71 26.02 7.32
CA GLU A 472 29.11 27.20 7.92
C GLU A 472 27.76 27.49 7.29
N CYS A 473 26.75 27.83 8.10
CA CYS A 473 25.41 28.08 7.63
C CYS A 473 24.62 29.05 8.53
N HIS A 474 23.52 29.57 7.97
CA HIS A 474 22.57 30.39 8.69
C HIS A 474 21.18 29.80 8.53
N ILE A 475 20.33 29.99 9.56
CA ILE A 475 18.91 29.63 9.48
C ILE A 475 18.19 30.69 8.65
N LEU A 476 17.59 30.28 7.54
CA LEU A 476 16.72 31.15 6.71
C LEU A 476 15.33 31.25 7.32
N ARG A 477 14.74 30.12 7.68
CA ARG A 477 13.40 30.04 8.26
C ARG A 477 13.23 28.78 9.10
N TYR A 478 12.24 28.80 9.98
CA TYR A 478 11.84 27.63 10.77
C TYR A 478 10.35 27.62 11.01
N ARG A 479 9.79 26.45 11.34
CA ARG A 479 8.40 26.29 11.79
C ARG A 479 8.27 25.17 12.81
N LYS A 480 7.18 25.24 13.61
CA LYS A 480 6.79 24.21 14.55
C LYS A 480 5.89 23.18 13.88
N VAL A 481 6.13 21.91 14.14
CA VAL A 481 5.29 20.79 13.64
C VAL A 481 4.91 19.90 14.81
N THR A 482 3.63 19.55 14.91
CA THR A 482 3.13 18.61 15.92
C THR A 482 2.61 17.37 15.25
N GLN A 483 3.16 16.21 15.61
CA GLN A 483 2.75 14.91 15.13
C GLN A 483 2.61 13.95 16.33
N LYS A 484 1.48 13.26 16.45
CA LYS A 484 1.19 12.31 17.53
C LYS A 484 1.47 12.88 18.94
N LYS A 485 1.13 14.15 19.18
CA LYS A 485 1.40 14.91 20.42
C LYS A 485 2.89 15.17 20.73
N GLN A 486 3.79 14.92 19.79
CA GLN A 486 5.19 15.31 19.87
C GLN A 486 5.43 16.56 19.03
N THR A 487 6.21 17.48 19.57
CA THR A 487 6.58 18.72 18.87
C THR A 487 7.98 18.57 18.30
N PHE A 488 8.14 18.97 17.04
CA PHE A 488 9.40 19.08 16.32
C PHE A 488 9.49 20.46 15.68
N TYR A 489 10.70 20.82 15.28
CA TYR A 489 10.95 22.02 14.51
C TYR A 489 11.52 21.63 13.16
N GLN A 490 11.05 22.28 12.13
CA GLN A 490 11.58 22.22 10.79
C GLN A 490 12.42 23.48 10.55
N ILE A 491 13.66 23.29 10.13
CA ILE A 491 14.66 24.34 9.95
C ILE A 491 15.18 24.30 8.51
N VAL A 492 15.27 25.44 7.86
CA VAL A 492 15.83 25.62 6.51
C VAL A 492 17.09 26.46 6.61
N LEU A 493 18.17 25.99 5.99
CA LEU A 493 19.49 26.62 6.00
C LEU A 493 19.81 27.24 4.62
N ASP A 494 20.67 28.24 4.56
CA ASP A 494 21.22 28.81 3.33
C ASP A 494 22.22 27.83 2.64
N TYR A 495 23.14 27.25 3.42
CA TYR A 495 24.05 26.20 2.98
C TYR A 495 23.82 24.95 3.84
N THR A 496 23.73 23.79 3.19
CA THR A 496 23.57 22.55 3.94
C THR A 496 24.43 21.42 3.40
N PRO A 497 25.23 20.76 4.28
CA PRO A 497 25.88 19.49 3.95
C PRO A 497 24.95 18.29 4.14
N PHE A 498 23.76 18.47 4.76
CA PHE A 498 22.82 17.39 5.04
C PHE A 498 22.08 16.98 3.77
N TYR A 499 22.18 15.70 3.40
CA TYR A 499 21.39 15.12 2.32
C TYR A 499 19.92 15.01 2.76
N ALA A 500 19.02 15.58 2.01
CA ALA A 500 17.58 15.43 2.23
C ALA A 500 17.07 14.15 1.55
N GLU A 501 16.21 13.39 2.25
CA GLU A 501 15.64 12.13 1.75
C GLU A 501 15.13 12.25 0.30
N MET A 502 15.76 11.49 -0.61
CA MET A 502 15.41 11.46 -2.04
C MET A 502 15.99 10.20 -2.69
N GLY A 503 15.35 9.70 -3.78
CA GLY A 503 15.88 8.59 -4.58
C GLY A 503 16.06 7.28 -3.80
N GLY A 504 15.36 7.13 -2.67
CA GLY A 504 15.46 5.96 -1.78
C GLY A 504 16.53 6.08 -0.71
N GLN A 505 17.46 7.05 -0.75
CA GLN A 505 18.40 7.31 0.34
C GLN A 505 17.72 8.14 1.42
N VAL A 506 17.82 7.68 2.69
CA VAL A 506 17.31 8.41 3.86
C VAL A 506 18.06 9.72 4.09
N GLY A 507 17.41 10.67 4.75
CA GLY A 507 18.01 11.93 5.14
C GLY A 507 19.12 11.78 6.18
N ASP A 508 20.08 12.68 6.13
CA ASP A 508 21.17 12.71 7.09
C ASP A 508 20.74 13.20 8.47
N ARG A 509 21.51 12.79 9.43
CA ARG A 509 21.46 13.21 10.83
C ARG A 509 22.75 13.90 11.22
N GLY A 510 22.73 14.65 12.32
CA GLY A 510 23.90 15.32 12.83
C GLY A 510 23.54 16.46 13.78
N VAL A 511 24.29 17.54 13.74
CA VAL A 511 24.11 18.68 14.64
C VAL A 511 24.32 20.03 13.94
N LEU A 512 23.64 21.05 14.45
CA LEU A 512 23.96 22.46 14.22
C LEU A 512 24.64 23.00 15.48
N CYS A 513 25.87 23.47 15.34
CA CYS A 513 26.66 24.01 16.45
C CYS A 513 26.86 25.51 16.28
N SER A 514 26.62 26.28 17.34
CA SER A 514 27.03 27.67 17.47
C SER A 514 28.02 27.83 18.64
N GLU A 515 28.47 29.06 18.92
CA GLU A 515 29.33 29.32 20.08
C GLU A 515 28.62 28.99 21.42
N HIS A 516 27.30 28.97 21.45
CA HIS A 516 26.50 28.88 22.67
C HIS A 516 25.72 27.60 22.83
N GLU A 517 25.37 26.90 21.73
CA GLU A 517 24.46 25.74 21.75
C GLU A 517 24.73 24.75 20.64
N THR A 518 24.26 23.52 20.87
CA THR A 518 24.28 22.45 19.88
C THR A 518 22.86 21.91 19.72
N ILE A 519 22.34 21.90 18.50
CA ILE A 519 21.00 21.41 18.14
C ILE A 519 21.11 20.12 17.39
N GLU A 520 20.45 19.06 17.89
CA GLU A 520 20.41 17.77 17.23
C GLU A 520 19.47 17.81 16.00
N ILE A 521 19.98 17.45 14.83
CA ILE A 521 19.22 17.17 13.63
C ILE A 521 18.98 15.67 13.54
N VAL A 522 17.71 15.27 13.77
CA VAL A 522 17.32 13.85 13.86
C VAL A 522 16.97 13.25 12.52
N ASP A 523 16.70 14.07 11.51
CA ASP A 523 16.39 13.65 10.13
C ASP A 523 16.46 14.87 9.19
N THR A 524 16.63 14.64 7.89
CA THR A 524 16.56 15.70 6.87
C THR A 524 15.62 15.23 5.75
N LYS A 525 14.53 15.95 5.59
CA LYS A 525 13.48 15.63 4.61
C LYS A 525 13.52 16.59 3.43
N ARG A 526 12.95 16.19 2.33
CA ARG A 526 12.74 17.06 1.19
C ARG A 526 11.26 17.46 1.14
N GLU A 527 11.01 18.76 1.10
CA GLU A 527 9.68 19.32 0.95
C GLU A 527 9.69 20.31 -0.20
N ASN A 528 8.97 20.01 -1.31
CA ASN A 528 8.93 20.86 -2.51
C ASN A 528 10.35 21.30 -2.99
N ASN A 529 11.26 20.35 -3.14
CA ASN A 529 12.66 20.56 -3.50
C ASN A 529 13.51 21.32 -2.46
N LEU A 530 12.97 21.63 -1.29
CA LEU A 530 13.67 22.32 -0.21
C LEU A 530 14.18 21.30 0.82
N PRO A 531 15.48 21.29 1.16
CA PRO A 531 15.99 20.52 2.29
C PRO A 531 15.46 21.09 3.60
N VAL A 532 14.81 20.26 4.40
CA VAL A 532 14.19 20.61 5.67
C VAL A 532 14.78 19.75 6.77
N HIS A 533 15.47 20.38 7.72
CA HIS A 533 16.14 19.72 8.85
C HIS A 533 15.17 19.60 10.01
N ILE A 534 15.02 18.40 10.56
CA ILE A 534 14.09 18.09 11.66
C ILE A 534 14.87 18.12 12.98
N ALA A 535 14.48 19.02 13.87
CA ALA A 535 15.07 19.17 15.19
C ALA A 535 14.02 18.97 16.30
N LYS A 536 14.43 18.47 17.47
CA LYS A 536 13.55 18.34 18.65
C LYS A 536 13.40 19.68 19.38
N THR A 537 14.40 20.53 19.28
CA THR A 537 14.46 21.85 19.93
C THR A 537 14.79 22.90 18.89
N LEU A 538 14.30 24.13 19.11
CA LEU A 538 14.71 25.30 18.34
C LEU A 538 15.89 25.94 19.02
N PRO A 539 16.89 26.51 18.30
CA PRO A 539 17.93 27.34 18.89
C PRO A 539 17.35 28.53 19.66
N GLU A 540 18.01 28.91 20.77
CA GLU A 540 17.64 30.14 21.51
C GLU A 540 17.97 31.39 20.70
N HIS A 541 18.99 31.31 19.82
CA HIS A 541 19.44 32.36 18.91
C HIS A 541 19.42 31.93 17.45
N PRO A 542 18.23 31.84 16.81
CA PRO A 542 18.11 31.38 15.42
C PRO A 542 18.86 32.25 14.39
N GLU A 543 19.14 33.51 14.76
CA GLU A 543 19.86 34.48 13.93
C GLU A 543 21.40 34.29 13.98
N ALA A 544 21.92 33.40 14.83
CA ALA A 544 23.36 33.17 14.96
C ALA A 544 23.95 32.44 13.74
N ASP A 545 25.28 32.45 13.67
CA ASP A 545 26.05 31.67 12.74
C ASP A 545 26.19 30.23 13.28
N PHE A 546 25.96 29.22 12.44
CA PHE A 546 26.05 27.83 12.83
C PHE A 546 27.07 27.09 11.96
N MET A 547 27.68 26.07 12.54
CA MET A 547 28.37 25.02 11.82
C MET A 547 27.43 23.82 11.71
N ALA A 548 27.03 23.47 10.51
CA ALA A 548 26.23 22.28 10.20
C ALA A 548 27.19 21.08 10.04
N CYS A 549 27.06 20.07 10.92
CA CYS A 549 27.93 18.89 10.94
C CYS A 549 27.08 17.62 10.79
N VAL A 550 27.31 16.89 9.71
CA VAL A 550 26.69 15.59 9.42
C VAL A 550 27.35 14.50 10.28
N ASP A 551 26.58 13.52 10.74
CA ASP A 551 27.11 12.30 11.33
C ASP A 551 27.85 11.51 10.24
N THR A 552 29.17 11.55 10.30
CA THR A 552 30.08 11.00 9.27
C THR A 552 30.01 9.48 9.18
N ASP A 553 29.77 8.79 10.28
CA ASP A 553 29.72 7.33 10.32
C ASP A 553 28.42 6.83 9.65
N LEU A 554 27.29 7.43 10.00
CA LEU A 554 26.00 7.12 9.37
C LEU A 554 25.99 7.49 7.87
N ARG A 555 26.61 8.64 7.52
CA ARG A 555 26.76 9.05 6.13
C ARG A 555 27.61 8.06 5.34
N ALA A 556 28.77 7.65 5.83
CA ALA A 556 29.66 6.71 5.16
C ALA A 556 28.99 5.34 4.95
N ALA A 557 28.21 4.87 5.94
CA ALA A 557 27.44 3.64 5.83
C ALA A 557 26.33 3.76 4.74
N SER A 558 25.63 4.90 4.72
CA SER A 558 24.62 5.17 3.67
C SER A 558 25.26 5.27 2.28
N GLU A 559 26.39 5.92 2.12
CA GLU A 559 27.14 6.01 0.87
C GLU A 559 27.59 4.63 0.37
N ALA A 560 28.07 3.77 1.27
CA ALA A 560 28.45 2.40 0.96
C ALA A 560 27.25 1.58 0.46
N ASN A 561 26.13 1.63 1.18
CA ASN A 561 24.89 0.97 0.79
C ASN A 561 24.32 1.52 -0.52
N HIS A 562 24.39 2.83 -0.76
CA HIS A 562 23.91 3.43 -2.01
C HIS A 562 24.78 3.02 -3.21
N THR A 563 26.08 3.09 -3.07
CA THR A 563 26.99 2.63 -4.12
C THR A 563 26.83 1.14 -4.41
N CYS A 564 26.62 0.33 -3.34
CA CYS A 564 26.31 -1.09 -3.49
C CYS A 564 25.00 -1.33 -4.24
N THR A 565 23.99 -0.45 -4.07
CA THR A 565 22.70 -0.55 -4.78
C THR A 565 22.89 -0.44 -6.29
N HIS A 566 23.73 0.48 -6.78
CA HIS A 566 24.08 0.61 -8.19
C HIS A 566 24.79 -0.64 -8.73
N LEU A 567 25.79 -1.15 -8.00
CA LEU A 567 26.48 -2.36 -8.40
C LEU A 567 25.55 -3.58 -8.42
N LEU A 568 24.56 -3.61 -7.49
CA LEU A 568 23.56 -4.66 -7.40
C LEU A 568 22.60 -4.63 -8.60
N ASP A 569 22.13 -3.44 -9.01
CA ASP A 569 21.29 -3.29 -10.21
C ASP A 569 22.01 -3.83 -11.45
N GLN A 570 23.24 -3.40 -11.67
CA GLN A 570 24.06 -3.88 -12.79
C GLN A 570 24.26 -5.40 -12.75
N ALA A 571 24.57 -5.98 -11.58
CA ALA A 571 24.76 -7.42 -11.43
C ALA A 571 23.49 -8.21 -11.69
N LEU A 572 22.33 -7.72 -11.20
CA LEU A 572 21.04 -8.33 -11.46
C LEU A 572 20.69 -8.31 -12.96
N ARG A 573 20.93 -7.20 -13.66
CA ARG A 573 20.75 -7.11 -15.11
C ARG A 573 21.64 -8.10 -15.85
N THR A 574 22.87 -8.26 -15.40
CA THR A 574 23.82 -9.22 -15.98
C THR A 574 23.37 -10.66 -15.83
N VAL A 575 22.84 -11.03 -14.65
CA VAL A 575 22.48 -12.43 -14.33
C VAL A 575 21.06 -12.78 -14.79
N LEU A 576 20.10 -11.85 -14.66
CA LEU A 576 18.69 -12.09 -14.91
C LEU A 576 18.21 -11.56 -16.26
N GLY A 577 18.92 -10.59 -16.84
CA GLY A 577 18.63 -9.98 -18.14
C GLY A 577 18.23 -8.50 -18.06
N GLU A 578 18.20 -7.85 -19.22
CA GLU A 578 17.97 -6.40 -19.38
C GLU A 578 16.56 -5.93 -18.94
N HIS A 579 15.61 -6.84 -18.76
CA HIS A 579 14.26 -6.52 -18.25
C HIS A 579 14.25 -6.13 -16.77
N VAL A 580 15.35 -6.32 -16.06
CA VAL A 580 15.49 -5.86 -14.67
C VAL A 580 15.56 -4.34 -14.67
N GLU A 581 14.62 -3.72 -13.97
CA GLU A 581 14.56 -2.27 -13.76
C GLU A 581 14.23 -2.00 -12.28
N GLN A 582 14.83 -0.99 -11.71
CA GLN A 582 14.51 -0.56 -10.35
C GLN A 582 13.05 -0.09 -10.28
N LYS A 583 12.29 -0.63 -9.32
CA LYS A 583 10.90 -0.25 -9.01
C LYS A 583 10.76 0.43 -7.65
N GLY A 584 11.77 0.33 -6.83
CA GLY A 584 11.90 1.00 -5.55
C GLY A 584 13.26 0.76 -4.93
N SER A 585 13.67 1.67 -4.06
CA SER A 585 14.91 1.56 -3.31
C SER A 585 14.71 2.12 -1.90
N LEU A 586 15.45 1.58 -0.95
CA LEU A 586 15.64 2.17 0.37
C LEU A 586 17.08 1.95 0.77
N VAL A 587 17.78 3.04 1.03
CA VAL A 587 19.17 3.04 1.43
C VAL A 587 19.26 3.71 2.80
N THR A 588 19.63 2.93 3.80
CA THR A 588 19.84 3.37 5.18
C THR A 588 21.26 3.07 5.63
N PRO A 589 21.75 3.60 6.74
CA PRO A 589 23.05 3.18 7.30
C PRO A 589 23.10 1.69 7.68
N GLU A 590 21.94 1.10 8.00
CA GLU A 590 21.83 -0.27 8.50
C GLU A 590 21.81 -1.31 7.37
N TYR A 591 21.11 -1.02 6.27
CA TYR A 591 20.90 -1.94 5.15
C TYR A 591 20.45 -1.21 3.89
N LEU A 592 20.55 -1.88 2.77
CA LEU A 592 19.92 -1.50 1.52
C LEU A 592 18.77 -2.45 1.17
N ARG A 593 17.76 -1.91 0.50
CA ARG A 593 16.63 -2.65 -0.06
C ARG A 593 16.44 -2.23 -1.51
N PHE A 594 16.37 -3.21 -2.39
CA PHE A 594 16.23 -3.01 -3.83
C PHE A 594 15.03 -3.78 -4.36
N ASP A 595 14.03 -3.06 -4.88
CA ASP A 595 12.84 -3.63 -5.49
C ASP A 595 12.97 -3.52 -7.02
N PHE A 596 12.85 -4.63 -7.73
CA PHE A 596 13.10 -4.68 -9.16
C PHE A 596 12.09 -5.56 -9.91
N SER A 597 11.94 -5.30 -11.23
CA SER A 597 11.08 -6.09 -12.10
C SER A 597 11.69 -7.46 -12.39
N HIS A 598 11.05 -8.52 -11.92
CA HIS A 598 11.38 -9.90 -12.29
C HIS A 598 10.21 -10.82 -11.94
N PHE A 599 9.86 -11.74 -12.85
CA PHE A 599 8.60 -12.50 -12.79
C PHE A 599 8.72 -13.87 -12.11
N GLN A 600 9.93 -14.29 -11.81
CA GLN A 600 10.21 -15.57 -11.17
C GLN A 600 10.97 -15.36 -9.87
N LYS A 601 10.94 -16.37 -8.99
CA LYS A 601 11.82 -16.39 -7.82
C LYS A 601 13.26 -16.46 -8.30
N VAL A 602 14.12 -15.59 -7.77
CA VAL A 602 15.56 -15.68 -8.02
C VAL A 602 16.12 -16.88 -7.26
N THR A 603 16.85 -17.75 -7.96
CA THR A 603 17.39 -18.94 -7.32
C THR A 603 18.60 -18.63 -6.44
N ASP A 604 18.91 -19.53 -5.50
CA ASP A 604 20.06 -19.35 -4.60
C ASP A 604 21.40 -19.27 -5.39
N GLU A 605 21.48 -19.99 -6.52
CA GLU A 605 22.64 -19.94 -7.41
C GLU A 605 22.76 -18.58 -8.08
N GLN A 606 21.66 -18.03 -8.58
CA GLN A 606 21.62 -16.68 -9.19
C GLN A 606 21.97 -15.61 -8.16
N LEU A 607 21.41 -15.68 -6.93
CA LEU A 607 21.74 -14.76 -5.84
C LEU A 607 23.22 -14.80 -5.48
N ARG A 608 23.81 -16.00 -5.42
CA ARG A 608 25.27 -16.15 -5.18
C ARG A 608 26.10 -15.56 -6.31
N GLU A 609 25.68 -15.71 -7.56
CA GLU A 609 26.38 -15.14 -8.70
C GLU A 609 26.30 -13.61 -8.69
N VAL A 610 25.13 -13.03 -8.41
CA VAL A 610 24.96 -11.58 -8.23
C VAL A 610 25.88 -11.08 -7.11
N GLU A 611 25.87 -11.72 -5.94
CA GLU A 611 26.73 -11.36 -4.81
C GLU A 611 28.24 -11.47 -5.17
N ARG A 612 28.63 -12.49 -5.93
CA ARG A 612 30.00 -12.69 -6.42
C ARG A 612 30.45 -11.57 -7.34
N ILE A 613 29.58 -11.14 -8.28
CA ILE A 613 29.85 -10.04 -9.20
C ILE A 613 30.04 -8.74 -8.42
N VAL A 614 29.12 -8.39 -7.53
CA VAL A 614 29.20 -7.16 -6.73
C VAL A 614 30.47 -7.14 -5.88
N ASN A 615 30.78 -8.24 -5.18
CA ASN A 615 31.99 -8.35 -4.38
C ASN A 615 33.29 -8.31 -5.24
N ALA A 616 33.24 -8.75 -6.50
CA ALA A 616 34.37 -8.58 -7.42
C ALA A 616 34.60 -7.11 -7.73
N LYS A 617 33.54 -6.36 -8.08
CA LYS A 617 33.60 -4.90 -8.32
C LYS A 617 34.05 -4.11 -7.08
N ILE A 618 33.66 -4.55 -5.89
CA ILE A 618 34.16 -3.95 -4.63
C ILE A 618 35.69 -4.12 -4.53
N ARG A 619 36.23 -5.29 -4.82
CA ARG A 619 37.68 -5.57 -4.77
C ARG A 619 38.48 -4.88 -5.88
N GLU A 620 37.85 -4.52 -6.99
CA GLU A 620 38.49 -3.71 -8.06
C GLU A 620 38.77 -2.28 -7.61
N ASP A 621 38.16 -1.81 -6.52
CA ASP A 621 38.29 -0.46 -5.94
C ASP A 621 38.12 0.66 -7.00
N LEU A 622 37.06 0.55 -7.79
CA LEU A 622 36.73 1.48 -8.85
C LEU A 622 36.46 2.89 -8.30
N PRO A 623 37.11 3.95 -8.78
CA PRO A 623 36.88 5.30 -8.30
C PRO A 623 35.51 5.84 -8.75
N LEU A 624 34.90 6.70 -7.92
CA LEU A 624 33.74 7.47 -8.29
C LEU A 624 34.07 8.45 -9.42
N GLN A 625 33.28 8.36 -10.51
CA GLN A 625 33.25 9.39 -11.55
C GLN A 625 31.95 10.15 -11.42
N ASP A 626 32.00 11.38 -10.92
CA ASP A 626 30.85 12.23 -10.62
C ASP A 626 30.68 13.28 -11.72
N HIS A 627 29.80 12.99 -12.67
CA HIS A 627 29.52 13.88 -13.81
C HIS A 627 28.35 14.80 -13.46
N ARG A 628 28.65 15.92 -12.83
CA ARG A 628 27.68 16.95 -12.46
C ARG A 628 27.30 17.80 -13.66
N ASP A 629 26.01 18.15 -13.76
CA ASP A 629 25.55 19.09 -14.80
C ASP A 629 25.82 18.64 -16.25
N MET A 630 25.55 17.34 -16.53
CA MET A 630 25.73 16.77 -17.88
C MET A 630 24.44 16.95 -18.70
N PRO A 631 24.51 17.32 -20.01
CA PRO A 631 23.36 17.25 -20.89
C PRO A 631 22.76 15.85 -20.95
N ILE A 632 21.45 15.72 -20.87
CA ILE A 632 20.75 14.43 -20.78
C ILE A 632 21.05 13.51 -21.98
N GLU A 633 21.19 14.08 -23.18
CA GLU A 633 21.50 13.29 -24.37
C GLU A 633 22.92 12.67 -24.29
N LYS A 634 23.90 13.39 -23.74
CA LYS A 634 25.23 12.83 -23.50
C LYS A 634 25.24 11.75 -22.43
N ALA A 635 24.41 11.92 -21.42
CA ALA A 635 24.25 10.91 -20.37
C ALA A 635 23.65 9.60 -20.93
N LYS A 636 22.68 9.70 -21.84
CA LYS A 636 22.12 8.55 -22.56
C LYS A 636 23.14 7.88 -23.49
N GLU A 637 23.98 8.66 -24.18
CA GLU A 637 25.07 8.14 -25.01
C GLU A 637 26.10 7.35 -24.18
N LEU A 638 26.32 7.72 -22.90
CA LEU A 638 27.15 6.96 -21.97
C LEU A 638 26.49 5.68 -21.47
N GLY A 639 25.24 5.42 -21.85
CA GLY A 639 24.47 4.28 -21.39
C GLY A 639 23.91 4.44 -19.97
N ALA A 640 23.80 5.67 -19.47
CA ALA A 640 23.30 5.93 -18.13
C ALA A 640 21.85 5.49 -17.97
N ILE A 641 21.59 4.68 -16.95
CA ILE A 641 20.27 4.16 -16.61
C ILE A 641 19.50 5.23 -15.85
N ALA A 642 18.28 5.53 -16.33
CA ALA A 642 17.35 6.43 -15.67
C ALA A 642 16.41 5.66 -14.74
N LEU A 643 16.07 6.23 -13.59
CA LEU A 643 15.06 5.65 -12.69
C LEU A 643 13.69 5.69 -13.35
N PHE A 644 12.97 4.60 -13.22
CA PHE A 644 11.62 4.47 -13.75
C PHE A 644 10.65 5.48 -13.11
N GLY A 645 9.91 6.22 -13.95
CA GLY A 645 8.88 7.18 -13.50
C GLY A 645 9.41 8.51 -12.98
N GLU A 646 10.72 8.82 -13.14
CA GLU A 646 11.27 10.14 -12.85
C GLU A 646 11.41 11.00 -14.11
N LYS A 647 11.09 12.29 -13.98
CA LYS A 647 11.32 13.27 -15.04
C LYS A 647 12.61 14.03 -14.75
N TYR A 648 13.53 13.94 -15.66
CA TYR A 648 14.81 14.64 -15.60
C TYR A 648 14.75 15.93 -16.41
N GLY A 649 15.42 16.97 -15.94
CA GLY A 649 15.63 18.20 -16.71
C GLY A 649 16.61 17.99 -17.89
N ASP A 650 16.90 19.04 -18.63
CA ASP A 650 17.83 19.02 -19.75
C ASP A 650 19.28 18.69 -19.32
N ARG A 651 19.57 18.88 -18.02
CA ARG A 651 20.86 18.64 -17.39
C ARG A 651 20.70 17.76 -16.17
N VAL A 652 21.59 16.77 -16.03
CA VAL A 652 21.50 15.71 -15.03
C VAL A 652 22.86 15.44 -14.37
N ARG A 653 22.82 14.86 -13.17
CA ARG A 653 23.99 14.26 -12.55
C ARG A 653 24.04 12.77 -12.87
N VAL A 654 25.23 12.30 -13.32
CA VAL A 654 25.48 10.88 -13.58
C VAL A 654 26.60 10.40 -12.66
N VAL A 655 26.33 9.30 -11.97
CA VAL A 655 27.29 8.59 -11.11
C VAL A 655 27.76 7.35 -11.84
N GLN A 656 29.10 7.19 -11.94
CA GLN A 656 29.69 6.07 -12.65
C GLN A 656 30.76 5.36 -11.80
N PHE A 657 30.70 4.04 -11.78
CA PHE A 657 31.70 3.12 -11.23
C PHE A 657 31.98 2.02 -12.26
N GLY A 658 33.02 2.23 -13.08
CA GLY A 658 33.29 1.35 -14.20
C GLY A 658 32.14 1.28 -15.19
N ASP A 659 31.52 0.10 -15.32
CA ASP A 659 30.39 -0.14 -16.23
C ASP A 659 29.02 0.21 -15.60
N SER A 660 28.95 0.47 -14.29
CA SER A 660 27.72 0.95 -13.65
C SER A 660 27.60 2.45 -13.85
N VAL A 661 26.59 2.88 -14.61
CA VAL A 661 26.37 4.29 -15.00
C VAL A 661 24.90 4.62 -14.78
N GLU A 662 24.57 5.53 -13.85
CA GLU A 662 23.21 5.82 -13.48
C GLU A 662 22.95 7.31 -13.24
N PHE A 663 21.72 7.77 -13.53
CA PHE A 663 21.23 9.06 -13.08
C PHE A 663 21.02 9.01 -11.57
N CYS A 664 21.80 9.77 -10.80
CA CYS A 664 21.69 9.74 -9.36
C CYS A 664 22.04 11.06 -8.67
N GLY A 665 21.13 11.54 -7.79
CA GLY A 665 21.33 12.70 -6.94
C GLY A 665 21.93 12.38 -5.57
N GLY A 666 22.09 11.10 -5.21
CA GLY A 666 22.49 10.63 -3.89
C GLY A 666 23.96 10.82 -3.54
N CYS A 667 24.30 10.53 -2.29
CA CYS A 667 25.70 10.50 -1.83
C CYS A 667 26.29 9.11 -2.03
N HIS A 668 27.55 9.07 -2.48
CA HIS A 668 28.24 7.85 -2.85
C HIS A 668 29.64 7.74 -2.23
N ALA A 669 30.08 6.51 -1.98
CA ALA A 669 31.45 6.22 -1.58
C ALA A 669 32.46 6.71 -2.65
N LYS A 670 33.61 7.18 -2.24
CA LYS A 670 34.64 7.71 -3.14
C LYS A 670 35.23 6.63 -4.06
N SER A 671 35.16 5.36 -3.67
CA SER A 671 35.49 4.20 -4.48
C SER A 671 34.71 2.97 -4.01
N THR A 672 34.58 1.96 -4.88
CA THR A 672 33.86 0.73 -4.54
C THR A 672 34.53 -0.06 -3.41
N GLY A 673 35.82 0.05 -3.23
CA GLY A 673 36.56 -0.58 -2.11
C GLY A 673 36.11 -0.11 -0.73
N ARG A 674 35.58 1.12 -0.62
CA ARG A 674 35.01 1.66 0.61
C ARG A 674 33.73 0.95 1.09
N ILE A 675 33.08 0.17 0.24
CA ILE A 675 31.92 -0.64 0.61
C ILE A 675 32.33 -1.79 1.53
N GLY A 676 33.59 -2.27 1.42
CA GLY A 676 34.12 -3.41 2.16
C GLY A 676 33.64 -4.75 1.57
N MET A 677 32.47 -5.19 1.93
CA MET A 677 31.86 -6.44 1.44
C MET A 677 30.34 -6.30 1.42
N VAL A 678 29.65 -6.95 0.48
CA VAL A 678 28.19 -7.07 0.47
C VAL A 678 27.76 -8.48 0.83
N LYS A 679 26.63 -8.59 1.56
CA LYS A 679 25.91 -9.83 1.81
C LYS A 679 24.43 -9.65 1.56
N ILE A 680 23.87 -10.44 0.66
CA ILE A 680 22.41 -10.54 0.45
C ILE A 680 21.81 -11.34 1.61
N LEU A 681 20.81 -10.73 2.29
CA LEU A 681 20.12 -11.34 3.43
C LEU A 681 18.87 -12.09 3.01
N SER A 682 18.08 -11.51 2.11
CA SER A 682 16.79 -12.07 1.70
C SER A 682 16.46 -11.72 0.26
N GLU A 683 15.62 -12.57 -0.34
CA GLU A 683 14.93 -12.32 -1.60
C GLU A 683 13.46 -12.73 -1.44
N SER A 684 12.55 -11.84 -1.84
CA SER A 684 11.11 -12.06 -1.66
C SER A 684 10.28 -11.38 -2.76
N SER A 685 9.02 -11.81 -2.90
CA SER A 685 8.04 -11.12 -3.74
C SER A 685 7.35 -10.01 -2.95
N VAL A 686 7.25 -8.81 -3.54
CA VAL A 686 6.57 -7.65 -2.94
C VAL A 686 5.23 -7.39 -3.60
N ALA A 687 5.21 -7.53 -4.91
CA ALA A 687 4.04 -7.37 -5.75
C ALA A 687 4.16 -8.28 -6.98
N ALA A 688 3.12 -8.34 -7.77
CA ALA A 688 3.14 -9.06 -9.03
C ALA A 688 4.28 -8.58 -9.93
N GLY A 689 5.16 -9.50 -10.32
CA GLY A 689 6.33 -9.20 -11.16
C GLY A 689 7.39 -8.33 -10.52
N ILE A 690 7.36 -8.12 -9.19
CA ILE A 690 8.34 -7.33 -8.45
C ILE A 690 8.96 -8.17 -7.35
N ARG A 691 10.28 -8.24 -7.40
CA ARG A 691 11.11 -8.93 -6.43
C ARG A 691 11.84 -7.91 -5.56
N ARG A 692 12.13 -8.26 -4.35
CA ARG A 692 12.87 -7.47 -3.37
C ARG A 692 14.11 -8.21 -2.94
N ILE A 693 15.24 -7.52 -2.94
CA ILE A 693 16.46 -7.94 -2.28
C ILE A 693 16.72 -7.01 -1.10
N GLU A 694 17.11 -7.59 0.03
CA GLU A 694 17.69 -6.87 1.16
C GLU A 694 19.13 -7.33 1.35
N ALA A 695 20.04 -6.37 1.53
CA ALA A 695 21.46 -6.64 1.69
C ALA A 695 22.10 -5.66 2.68
N ILE A 696 23.23 -6.07 3.22
CA ILE A 696 24.07 -5.29 4.14
C ILE A 696 25.49 -5.17 3.60
N THR A 697 26.22 -4.12 4.00
CA THR A 697 27.61 -3.88 3.59
C THR A 697 28.53 -3.66 4.79
N GLY A 698 29.82 -3.71 4.55
CA GLY A 698 30.89 -3.29 5.46
C GLY A 698 30.80 -3.91 6.84
N GLU A 699 30.84 -3.08 7.87
CA GLU A 699 30.82 -3.48 9.28
C GLU A 699 29.64 -4.39 9.65
N LYS A 700 28.48 -4.21 9.00
CA LYS A 700 27.33 -5.08 9.28
C LYS A 700 27.56 -6.52 8.84
N VAL A 701 28.33 -6.71 7.74
CA VAL A 701 28.75 -8.04 7.28
C VAL A 701 29.75 -8.65 8.26
N GLU A 702 30.72 -7.86 8.76
CA GLU A 702 31.66 -8.31 9.78
C GLU A 702 30.94 -8.77 11.06
N ASN A 703 30.02 -7.97 11.58
CA ASN A 703 29.21 -8.31 12.74
C ASN A 703 28.38 -9.60 12.53
N MET A 704 27.84 -9.80 11.34
CA MET A 704 27.16 -11.05 10.97
C MET A 704 28.10 -12.24 11.00
N LEU A 705 29.34 -12.10 10.48
CA LEU A 705 30.35 -13.15 10.50
C LEU A 705 30.76 -13.51 11.93
N TYR A 706 30.97 -12.52 12.80
CA TYR A 706 31.28 -12.77 14.22
C TYR A 706 30.12 -13.52 14.91
N THR A 707 28.87 -13.10 14.69
CA THR A 707 27.70 -13.77 15.24
C THR A 707 27.61 -15.24 14.79
N LEU A 708 27.88 -15.52 13.53
CA LEU A 708 27.92 -16.89 12.99
C LEU A 708 29.09 -17.70 13.57
N GLN A 709 30.24 -17.08 13.75
CA GLN A 709 31.39 -17.69 14.38
C GLN A 709 31.11 -18.05 15.83
N ASP A 710 30.53 -17.13 16.59
CA ASP A 710 30.18 -17.36 18.00
C ASP A 710 29.18 -18.49 18.15
N LEU A 711 28.10 -18.49 17.33
CA LEU A 711 27.14 -19.59 17.29
C LEU A 711 27.81 -20.95 16.95
N THR A 712 28.75 -20.92 16.00
CA THR A 712 29.49 -22.14 15.65
C THR A 712 30.35 -22.65 16.82
N ASN A 713 31.00 -21.74 17.54
CA ASN A 713 31.81 -22.06 18.72
C ASN A 713 30.94 -22.55 19.87
N GLU A 714 29.80 -21.95 20.13
CA GLU A 714 28.83 -22.44 21.12
C GLU A 714 28.37 -23.84 20.80
N LEU A 715 27.98 -24.11 19.56
CA LEU A 715 27.57 -25.46 19.09
C LEU A 715 28.72 -26.45 19.26
N ARG A 716 29.96 -26.08 18.91
CA ARG A 716 31.14 -26.95 19.16
C ARG A 716 31.28 -27.31 20.63
N THR A 717 31.12 -26.31 21.51
CA THR A 717 31.24 -26.52 22.96
C THR A 717 30.16 -27.48 23.46
N LEU A 718 28.92 -27.37 23.03
CA LEU A 718 27.82 -28.28 23.37
C LEU A 718 28.11 -29.73 22.95
N PHE A 719 28.87 -29.94 21.86
CA PHE A 719 29.26 -31.25 21.36
C PHE A 719 30.70 -31.60 21.64
N ASN A 720 31.20 -31.25 22.82
CA ASN A 720 32.55 -31.61 23.34
C ASN A 720 33.69 -31.21 22.40
N ASN A 721 33.59 -30.00 21.81
CA ASN A 721 34.54 -29.44 20.83
C ASN A 721 34.74 -30.31 19.58
N ALA A 722 33.68 -30.98 19.11
CA ALA A 722 33.72 -31.81 17.91
C ALA A 722 34.27 -31.01 16.71
N PRO A 723 35.22 -31.54 15.95
CA PRO A 723 35.77 -30.87 14.76
C PRO A 723 34.72 -30.69 13.65
N ASP A 724 33.81 -31.65 13.52
CA ASP A 724 32.63 -31.59 12.64
C ASP A 724 31.35 -31.57 13.46
N VAL A 725 30.83 -30.36 13.68
CA VAL A 725 29.59 -30.11 14.45
C VAL A 725 28.40 -30.75 13.79
N LYS A 726 28.32 -30.74 12.46
CA LYS A 726 27.19 -31.31 11.71
C LYS A 726 27.14 -32.84 11.91
N ALA A 727 28.27 -33.49 11.80
CA ALA A 727 28.36 -34.94 12.02
C ALA A 727 28.00 -35.31 13.48
N ALA A 728 28.44 -34.50 14.47
CA ALA A 728 28.10 -34.70 15.88
C ALA A 728 26.60 -34.53 16.16
N ILE A 729 25.95 -33.55 15.58
CA ILE A 729 24.49 -33.35 15.67
C ILE A 729 23.74 -34.51 15.06
N LEU A 730 24.10 -34.95 13.85
CA LEU A 730 23.46 -36.09 13.18
C LEU A 730 23.59 -37.36 13.98
N LYS A 731 24.78 -37.64 14.55
CA LYS A 731 25.03 -38.77 15.42
C LYS A 731 24.16 -38.70 16.69
N SER A 732 24.03 -37.57 17.34
CA SER A 732 23.17 -37.38 18.52
C SER A 732 21.68 -37.63 18.20
N ILE A 733 21.22 -37.20 17.02
CA ILE A 733 19.84 -37.47 16.57
C ILE A 733 19.63 -38.99 16.38
N GLU A 734 20.58 -39.68 15.74
CA GLU A 734 20.52 -41.11 15.50
C GLU A 734 20.57 -41.91 16.81
N GLU A 735 21.49 -41.54 17.72
CA GLU A 735 21.57 -42.15 19.06
C GLU A 735 20.25 -41.97 19.83
N ASN A 736 19.65 -40.76 19.79
CA ASN A 736 18.38 -40.49 20.45
C ASN A 736 17.22 -41.35 19.86
N ALA A 737 17.19 -41.50 18.54
CA ALA A 737 16.20 -42.35 17.88
C ALA A 737 16.39 -43.85 18.31
N THR A 738 17.63 -44.30 18.34
CA THR A 738 17.99 -45.68 18.79
C THR A 738 17.60 -45.91 20.24
N LEU A 739 17.92 -44.96 21.14
CA LEU A 739 17.56 -45.08 22.56
C LEU A 739 16.05 -45.09 22.76
N LYS A 740 15.30 -44.29 22.04
CA LYS A 740 13.81 -44.30 22.07
C LYS A 740 13.28 -45.69 21.67
N LYS A 741 13.82 -46.28 20.62
CA LYS A 741 13.42 -47.64 20.16
C LYS A 741 13.73 -48.68 21.22
N GLN A 742 14.93 -48.62 21.83
CA GLN A 742 15.33 -49.55 22.91
C GLN A 742 14.43 -49.41 24.14
N ILE A 743 14.05 -48.18 24.50
CA ILE A 743 13.10 -47.92 25.60
C ILE A 743 11.73 -48.51 25.26
N GLU A 744 11.22 -48.36 24.05
CA GLU A 744 9.96 -48.95 23.64
C GLU A 744 10.00 -50.47 23.67
N GLU A 745 11.06 -51.11 23.17
CA GLU A 745 11.26 -52.55 23.21
C GLU A 745 11.33 -53.09 24.65
N SER A 746 12.13 -52.43 25.50
CA SER A 746 12.22 -52.77 26.93
C SER A 746 10.86 -52.62 27.66
N MET A 747 10.10 -51.57 27.33
CA MET A 747 8.76 -51.39 27.90
C MET A 747 7.77 -52.48 27.45
N LYS A 748 7.84 -52.92 26.17
CA LYS A 748 7.03 -54.02 25.66
C LYS A 748 7.39 -55.36 26.36
N GLU A 749 8.69 -55.66 26.58
CA GLU A 749 9.13 -56.84 27.31
C GLU A 749 8.61 -56.81 28.76
N LYS A 750 8.77 -55.68 29.47
CA LYS A 750 8.23 -55.51 30.80
C LYS A 750 6.71 -55.67 30.86
N ALA A 751 5.99 -55.18 29.87
CA ALA A 751 4.55 -55.35 29.75
C ALA A 751 4.17 -56.84 29.54
N ALA A 752 4.92 -57.58 28.71
CA ALA A 752 4.70 -59.02 28.53
C ALA A 752 4.95 -59.81 29.82
N GLN A 753 6.03 -59.49 30.54
CA GLN A 753 6.33 -60.12 31.86
C GLN A 753 5.26 -59.81 32.92
N ALA A 754 4.82 -58.54 32.98
CA ALA A 754 3.75 -58.11 33.86
C ALA A 754 2.42 -58.85 33.57
N LYS A 755 2.08 -58.99 32.27
CA LYS A 755 0.93 -59.76 31.84
C LYS A 755 0.98 -61.20 32.29
N ALA A 756 2.12 -61.88 32.06
CA ALA A 756 2.32 -63.30 32.51
C ALA A 756 2.15 -63.44 34.04
N ARG A 757 2.67 -62.47 34.79
CA ARG A 757 2.50 -62.42 36.25
C ARG A 757 1.02 -62.21 36.64
N ILE A 758 0.30 -61.30 35.99
CA ILE A 758 -1.13 -61.08 36.25
C ILE A 758 -1.95 -62.34 35.94
N VAL A 759 -1.64 -63.04 34.87
CA VAL A 759 -2.32 -64.31 34.54
C VAL A 759 -2.06 -65.38 35.58
N SER A 760 -0.80 -65.51 36.06
CA SER A 760 -0.48 -66.48 37.12
C SER A 760 -1.10 -66.15 38.49
N GLN A 761 -1.43 -64.95 38.75
CA GLN A 761 -2.07 -64.40 39.97
C GLN A 761 -3.57 -64.21 39.87
N ALA A 762 -4.21 -64.61 38.76
CA ALA A 762 -5.64 -64.48 38.57
C ALA A 762 -6.43 -65.26 39.63
N ALA A 763 -7.42 -64.61 40.23
CA ALA A 763 -8.35 -65.20 41.18
C ALA A 763 -9.66 -65.59 40.46
N ILE A 764 -10.21 -66.75 40.80
CA ILE A 764 -11.53 -67.14 40.36
C ILE A 764 -12.47 -66.89 41.52
N VAL A 765 -13.37 -65.90 41.34
CA VAL A 765 -14.38 -65.50 42.34
C VAL A 765 -15.77 -65.73 41.73
N ASN A 766 -16.57 -66.61 42.34
CA ASN A 766 -17.91 -66.94 41.86
C ASN A 766 -17.98 -67.31 40.35
N GLY A 767 -16.93 -67.99 39.83
CA GLY A 767 -16.84 -68.39 38.42
C GLY A 767 -16.21 -67.34 37.49
N VAL A 768 -15.99 -66.10 37.94
CA VAL A 768 -15.38 -65.02 37.17
C VAL A 768 -13.88 -64.99 37.39
N THR A 769 -13.11 -64.98 36.32
CA THR A 769 -11.64 -64.78 36.35
C THR A 769 -11.29 -63.29 36.53
N LEU A 770 -10.84 -62.91 37.69
CA LEU A 770 -10.47 -61.57 38.07
C LEU A 770 -8.96 -61.34 37.87
N TYR A 771 -8.59 -60.44 36.96
CA TYR A 771 -7.25 -59.94 36.76
C TYR A 771 -7.10 -58.57 37.44
N ARG A 772 -6.33 -58.45 38.47
CA ARG A 772 -6.06 -57.20 39.16
C ARG A 772 -4.55 -56.98 39.35
N SER A 773 -4.11 -55.75 39.17
CA SER A 773 -2.73 -55.35 39.41
C SER A 773 -2.56 -53.82 39.49
N ILE A 774 -1.38 -53.41 39.99
CA ILE A 774 -0.91 -52.03 39.94
C ILE A 774 0.47 -52.04 39.27
N LEU A 775 0.64 -51.28 38.20
CA LEU A 775 1.83 -51.32 37.36
C LEU A 775 2.43 -49.89 37.15
N PRO A 776 3.78 -49.74 37.21
CA PRO A 776 4.46 -48.52 36.87
C PRO A 776 4.66 -48.40 35.34
N MET A 777 3.59 -48.34 34.59
CA MET A 777 3.61 -48.39 33.11
C MET A 777 2.79 -47.34 32.44
N PRO A 778 3.15 -46.88 31.20
CA PRO A 778 2.34 -46.03 30.38
C PRO A 778 0.93 -46.59 30.13
N ALA A 779 -0.04 -45.69 30.04
CA ALA A 779 -1.45 -46.03 29.88
C ALA A 779 -1.76 -46.86 28.63
N ASP A 780 -1.04 -46.62 27.53
CA ASP A 780 -1.27 -47.32 26.25
C ASP A 780 -0.88 -48.82 26.35
N LEU A 781 0.24 -49.14 26.99
CA LEU A 781 0.65 -50.52 27.24
C LEU A 781 -0.31 -51.23 28.19
N VAL A 782 -0.83 -50.53 29.22
CA VAL A 782 -1.82 -51.08 30.13
C VAL A 782 -3.16 -51.31 29.44
N LYS A 783 -3.56 -50.40 28.52
CA LYS A 783 -4.75 -50.59 27.70
C LYS A 783 -4.68 -51.85 26.84
N ASP A 784 -3.58 -52.01 26.09
CA ASP A 784 -3.36 -53.19 25.23
C ASP A 784 -3.36 -54.48 26.05
N MET A 785 -2.73 -54.45 27.23
CA MET A 785 -2.71 -55.59 28.17
C MET A 785 -4.13 -55.91 28.68
N ALA A 786 -4.93 -54.89 29.03
CA ALA A 786 -6.29 -55.10 29.51
C ALA A 786 -7.18 -55.73 28.42
N PHE A 787 -7.02 -55.31 27.14
CA PHE A 787 -7.72 -55.93 26.00
C PHE A 787 -7.30 -57.37 25.77
N GLN A 788 -6.02 -57.72 25.96
CA GLN A 788 -5.55 -59.11 25.82
C GLN A 788 -6.03 -59.99 26.99
N LEU A 789 -6.04 -59.49 28.25
CA LEU A 789 -6.47 -60.24 29.43
C LEU A 789 -8.00 -60.46 29.41
N ARG A 790 -8.81 -59.54 28.96
CA ARG A 790 -10.27 -59.74 28.89
C ARG A 790 -10.70 -60.89 27.97
N ASN A 791 -9.84 -61.23 27.00
CA ASN A 791 -10.09 -62.36 26.08
C ASN A 791 -9.46 -63.68 26.57
N GLY A 792 -8.87 -63.66 27.76
CA GLY A 792 -8.19 -64.85 28.36
C GLY A 792 -9.10 -65.86 29.05
N ALA A 793 -10.39 -65.50 29.28
CA ALA A 793 -11.41 -66.39 29.86
C ALA A 793 -12.79 -65.99 29.40
N GLU A 794 -13.77 -66.87 29.40
CA GLU A 794 -15.15 -66.59 28.98
C GLU A 794 -15.80 -65.54 29.87
N ASP A 795 -15.60 -65.64 31.18
CA ASP A 795 -15.99 -64.63 32.18
C ASP A 795 -14.75 -63.99 32.80
N ALA A 796 -14.27 -62.96 32.13
CA ALA A 796 -13.06 -62.23 32.55
C ALA A 796 -13.41 -60.78 32.98
N LEU A 797 -12.88 -60.34 34.11
CA LEU A 797 -12.87 -58.98 34.60
C LEU A 797 -11.47 -58.50 34.89
N VAL A 798 -11.08 -57.38 34.29
CA VAL A 798 -9.75 -56.79 34.41
C VAL A 798 -9.84 -55.43 35.10
N ILE A 799 -8.99 -55.21 36.11
CA ILE A 799 -8.73 -53.86 36.65
C ILE A 799 -7.23 -53.69 36.88
N ILE A 800 -6.65 -52.72 36.22
CA ILE A 800 -5.23 -52.38 36.34
C ILE A 800 -5.12 -50.90 36.72
N GLY A 801 -4.54 -50.67 37.92
CA GLY A 801 -4.04 -49.38 38.28
C GLY A 801 -2.69 -49.11 37.61
N SER A 802 -2.45 -47.95 37.06
CA SER A 802 -1.13 -47.57 36.58
C SER A 802 -0.66 -46.23 37.15
N LEU A 803 0.63 -46.20 37.49
CA LEU A 803 1.32 -45.01 37.95
C LEU A 803 2.51 -44.75 37.02
N HIS A 804 2.45 -43.78 36.20
CA HIS A 804 3.52 -43.38 35.30
C HIS A 804 3.72 -41.85 35.35
N GLU A 805 4.96 -41.41 35.52
CA GLU A 805 5.30 -39.98 35.70
C GLU A 805 4.47 -39.31 36.80
N GLY A 806 4.16 -39.99 37.89
CA GLY A 806 3.39 -39.46 39.00
C GLY A 806 1.86 -39.36 38.73
N LYS A 807 1.40 -39.79 37.57
CA LYS A 807 -0.04 -39.69 37.17
C LYS A 807 -0.72 -41.06 37.39
N PRO A 808 -1.65 -41.17 38.37
CA PRO A 808 -2.39 -42.39 38.56
C PRO A 808 -3.49 -42.56 37.55
N ARG A 809 -3.65 -43.74 37.02
CA ARG A 809 -4.73 -44.13 36.08
C ARG A 809 -5.35 -45.48 36.47
N LEU A 810 -6.63 -45.63 36.18
CA LEU A 810 -7.36 -46.87 36.24
C LEU A 810 -7.72 -47.32 34.82
N THR A 811 -7.50 -48.58 34.50
CA THR A 811 -7.92 -49.23 33.23
C THR A 811 -8.67 -50.51 33.57
N ALA A 812 -9.94 -50.58 33.16
CA ALA A 812 -10.77 -51.76 33.38
C ALA A 812 -11.33 -52.30 32.07
N ALA A 813 -11.41 -53.60 31.98
CA ALA A 813 -12.05 -54.30 30.84
C ALA A 813 -12.83 -55.53 31.32
N ALA A 814 -13.92 -55.85 30.61
CA ALA A 814 -14.72 -57.04 30.86
C ALA A 814 -14.93 -57.84 29.56
N SER A 815 -14.99 -59.13 29.64
CA SER A 815 -15.33 -59.96 28.53
C SER A 815 -16.75 -59.75 28.02
N ASP A 816 -17.01 -60.11 26.78
CA ASP A 816 -18.35 -59.92 26.16
C ASP A 816 -19.44 -60.71 26.95
N ASN A 817 -19.11 -61.88 27.53
CA ASN A 817 -20.06 -62.63 28.34
C ASN A 817 -20.39 -61.90 29.66
N MET A 818 -19.38 -61.30 30.32
CA MET A 818 -19.58 -60.48 31.51
C MET A 818 -20.52 -59.29 31.24
N VAL A 819 -20.46 -58.69 30.11
CA VAL A 819 -21.34 -57.57 29.74
C VAL A 819 -22.76 -58.01 29.38
N LYS A 820 -22.89 -59.13 28.59
CA LYS A 820 -24.16 -59.59 28.06
C LYS A 820 -24.96 -60.46 29.06
N ALA A 821 -24.29 -61.42 29.71
CA ALA A 821 -24.97 -62.37 30.62
C ALA A 821 -25.04 -61.88 32.07
N HIS A 822 -24.02 -61.15 32.54
CA HIS A 822 -23.94 -60.68 33.92
C HIS A 822 -24.23 -59.17 34.07
N GLY A 823 -24.56 -58.47 32.98
CA GLY A 823 -24.91 -57.04 33.02
C GLY A 823 -23.78 -56.10 33.47
N MET A 824 -22.53 -56.57 33.40
CA MET A 824 -21.36 -55.81 33.88
C MET A 824 -21.16 -54.52 33.09
N ASN A 825 -20.93 -53.39 33.80
CA ASN A 825 -20.63 -52.11 33.19
C ASN A 825 -19.41 -51.48 33.87
N VAL A 826 -18.22 -51.76 33.33
CA VAL A 826 -16.97 -51.26 33.92
C VAL A 826 -16.84 -49.72 33.83
N GLY A 827 -17.56 -49.08 32.89
CA GLY A 827 -17.59 -47.61 32.76
C GLY A 827 -18.22 -46.90 33.97
N LYS A 828 -19.30 -47.50 34.52
CA LYS A 828 -19.93 -46.98 35.74
C LYS A 828 -19.05 -47.18 36.96
N ILE A 829 -18.49 -48.40 37.11
CA ILE A 829 -17.66 -48.79 38.25
C ILE A 829 -16.34 -47.99 38.30
N VAL A 830 -15.65 -47.81 37.16
CA VAL A 830 -14.42 -47.01 37.07
C VAL A 830 -14.66 -45.58 37.48
N ARG A 831 -15.84 -44.99 37.12
CA ARG A 831 -16.18 -43.62 37.48
C ARG A 831 -16.28 -43.43 39.01
N GLU A 832 -16.88 -44.37 39.71
CA GLU A 832 -16.97 -44.35 41.17
C GLU A 832 -15.59 -44.58 41.82
N ALA A 833 -14.85 -45.61 41.37
CA ALA A 833 -13.52 -45.92 41.89
C ALA A 833 -12.53 -44.79 41.71
N ALA A 834 -12.64 -44.03 40.56
CA ALA A 834 -11.74 -42.91 40.24
C ALA A 834 -11.84 -41.74 41.26
N LYS A 835 -12.91 -41.62 42.05
CA LYS A 835 -13.04 -40.60 43.09
C LYS A 835 -11.89 -40.72 44.11
N LEU A 836 -11.41 -41.92 44.41
CA LEU A 836 -10.33 -42.16 45.38
C LEU A 836 -8.96 -41.70 44.89
N ILE A 837 -8.77 -41.60 43.56
CA ILE A 837 -7.56 -41.00 42.96
C ILE A 837 -7.77 -39.51 42.64
N GLN A 838 -8.83 -38.89 43.17
CA GLN A 838 -9.21 -37.52 42.86
C GLN A 838 -9.28 -37.28 41.35
N GLY A 839 -9.91 -38.19 40.66
CA GLY A 839 -9.96 -38.28 39.22
C GLY A 839 -11.34 -38.42 38.64
N GLY A 840 -11.40 -38.51 37.34
CA GLY A 840 -12.61 -38.73 36.55
C GLY A 840 -12.33 -39.58 35.35
N GLY A 841 -13.35 -40.22 34.81
CA GLY A 841 -13.25 -41.05 33.65
C GLY A 841 -14.54 -41.80 33.36
N GLY A 842 -14.48 -42.80 32.50
CA GLY A 842 -15.60 -43.62 32.10
C GLY A 842 -15.30 -44.35 30.81
N GLY A 843 -16.28 -44.91 30.21
CA GLY A 843 -16.12 -45.69 28.97
C GLY A 843 -17.36 -46.44 28.63
N GLN A 844 -17.18 -47.43 27.77
CA GLN A 844 -18.19 -48.37 27.37
C GLN A 844 -18.35 -49.46 28.44
N PRO A 845 -19.47 -50.22 28.47
CA PRO A 845 -19.65 -51.36 29.39
C PRO A 845 -18.51 -52.38 29.44
N HIS A 846 -17.83 -52.57 28.30
CA HIS A 846 -16.77 -53.58 28.16
C HIS A 846 -15.32 -53.02 28.37
N PHE A 847 -15.17 -51.66 28.38
CA PHE A 847 -13.85 -51.00 28.52
C PHE A 847 -13.98 -49.60 29.04
N ALA A 848 -13.20 -49.23 30.06
CA ALA A 848 -13.17 -47.91 30.61
C ALA A 848 -11.80 -47.50 31.16
N THR A 849 -11.54 -46.20 31.18
CA THR A 849 -10.33 -45.64 31.78
C THR A 849 -10.68 -44.38 32.60
N ALA A 850 -9.88 -44.17 33.64
CA ALA A 850 -9.93 -42.93 34.43
C ALA A 850 -8.53 -42.47 34.77
N GLY A 851 -8.38 -41.12 34.88
CA GLY A 851 -7.13 -40.47 35.32
C GLY A 851 -7.41 -39.67 36.58
N GLY A 852 -6.38 -39.55 37.45
CA GLY A 852 -6.49 -38.81 38.70
C GLY A 852 -5.23 -38.04 39.07
N LYS A 853 -5.30 -37.34 40.22
CA LYS A 853 -4.19 -36.53 40.76
C LYS A 853 -3.58 -37.12 42.04
N ASN A 854 -4.32 -38.02 42.73
CA ASN A 854 -3.88 -38.63 43.99
C ASN A 854 -3.33 -40.05 43.73
N ALA A 855 -1.99 -40.17 43.71
CA ALA A 855 -1.32 -41.46 43.50
C ALA A 855 -1.50 -42.42 44.67
N ASP A 856 -1.59 -41.92 45.91
CA ASP A 856 -1.71 -42.74 47.11
C ASP A 856 -3.08 -43.46 47.18
N GLY A 857 -4.09 -42.90 46.53
CA GLY A 857 -5.41 -43.49 46.42
C GLY A 857 -5.55 -44.63 45.41
N LEU A 858 -4.50 -44.93 44.64
CA LEU A 858 -4.56 -45.86 43.50
C LEU A 858 -4.88 -47.31 43.92
N SER A 859 -4.28 -47.79 45.01
CA SER A 859 -4.57 -49.14 45.58
C SER A 859 -6.00 -49.22 46.04
N ALA A 860 -6.45 -48.27 46.85
CA ALA A 860 -7.82 -48.20 47.34
C ALA A 860 -8.85 -48.11 46.20
N ALA A 861 -8.51 -47.42 45.08
CA ALA A 861 -9.38 -47.34 43.93
C ALA A 861 -9.51 -48.66 43.15
N VAL A 862 -8.43 -49.43 43.05
CA VAL A 862 -8.45 -50.79 42.49
C VAL A 862 -9.27 -51.74 43.37
N ASP A 863 -9.12 -51.68 44.67
CA ASP A 863 -9.92 -52.49 45.63
C ASP A 863 -11.40 -52.09 45.60
N LYS A 864 -11.70 -50.78 45.52
CA LYS A 864 -13.07 -50.28 45.41
C LYS A 864 -13.75 -50.69 44.10
N PHE A 865 -12.97 -50.79 43.01
CA PHE A 865 -13.49 -51.33 41.76
C PHE A 865 -13.94 -52.77 41.90
N VAL A 866 -13.16 -53.64 42.59
CA VAL A 866 -13.51 -55.05 42.84
C VAL A 866 -14.71 -55.17 43.74
N GLU A 867 -14.80 -54.36 44.81
CA GLU A 867 -15.98 -54.30 45.71
C GLU A 867 -17.26 -53.94 44.95
N LEU A 868 -17.19 -52.90 44.11
CA LEU A 868 -18.35 -52.42 43.34
C LEU A 868 -18.77 -53.37 42.20
N ALA A 869 -17.83 -54.21 41.73
CA ALA A 869 -18.13 -55.27 40.77
C ALA A 869 -19.00 -56.43 41.37
N ALA A 870 -19.13 -56.47 42.68
CA ALA A 870 -19.97 -57.44 43.41
C ALA A 870 -19.71 -58.89 43.00
N LEU A 871 -18.46 -59.27 42.88
CA LEU A 871 -18.02 -60.65 42.49
C LEU A 871 -18.15 -61.61 43.68
#